data_49e7944f4374f6a3ad50cbedbcf8c4c7
#
_entry.id   49e7944f4374f6a3ad50cbedbcf8c4c7
#
_cell.length_a   1.000
_cell.length_b   1.000
_cell.length_c   1.000
_cell.angle_alpha   90.00
_cell.angle_beta   90.00
_cell.angle_gamma   90.00
#
_symmetry.space_group_name_H-M   'P 1'
#
loop_
_entity.id
_entity.type
_entity.pdbx_description
1 polymer ?
#
loop_
_entity_poly.entity_id
_entity_poly.type
_entity_poly.pdbx_seq_one_letter_code
_entity_poly.pdbx_strand_id
1 'polypeptide(L)'
;MKVEEKQFDLEYINKYASQMTIGNGFFGIRGSQEEDYRNQVRGMFAAGVYNRPLGAESAELVNLPDVIRWEIKIDGEHFSLETMKVLAYERTLDLEMGELKRYALIETAQGKKVEVITCRVADQNNLHQAALKVVIKPLTEDCQVDVKTGIDGQQTNFGTQQLVEKELRVFGDDLISASYQTTESKIDIGIAAKFNKAGVFQAKNRRITASFSEKIRKNTSFTLEKIIVLSTSLQQTDPFKKSIAQAQKSVSYTEILEQSMSYWTDFWHQHRITIQGDSSFDQLAMDFAAYHLQIMTPRNDPSVSVGAKGLTGEGYKGHVFWDTEIFILPFFLYQFPEVAKNLLLYRYDRLEGARQKARDYHYQGALFPWESAHTGQEETPKFAALNIKTGTRQEVASAAAEHHISADLAYAVQEYVQATEDQSFLETKGKTLIHETAAFWLSRAVKVDDHLEIHRVIGPDEYTEYIDNNAYTNYLAHYNVALAVKYQAGDPLFLKECQNFLDKLYLPVPNKEQLIPQDDTYLSKPVIDLTTYKERPGSQSILLDYARSEVNELQVSKQADLVMLLYLLPEYFSQPIVSKNLHYYENKTIHDSSLSKAIHAIEACRIQEMEWAYHLFQEACLIDLGPDPHSSDDGIHAASLGALWLAVIFGFSGITVTNGTLSISPRLPSAWEKISFPFIWKNHRLLFVLTKKQIVIKKETKETLPIFVNGDQYQLEKELILERRGK
;
A
#
# COMPACT_ATOMS: atom_id res chain seq x y z
N MET A 1 -16.55 2.12 -13.03
CA MET A 1 -15.16 2.42 -12.58
C MET A 1 -14.25 1.31 -13.10
N LYS A 2 -13.37 1.60 -14.07
CA LYS A 2 -12.66 0.53 -14.78
C LYS A 2 -11.19 0.89 -15.01
N VAL A 3 -10.29 -0.09 -14.78
CA VAL A 3 -8.91 -0.08 -15.28
C VAL A 3 -8.89 -0.94 -16.54
N GLU A 4 -8.45 -0.36 -17.66
CA GLU A 4 -8.59 -0.97 -18.98
C GLU A 4 -7.22 -1.17 -19.66
N GLU A 5 -7.02 -2.34 -20.26
CA GLU A 5 -5.96 -2.65 -21.21
C GLU A 5 -6.62 -2.93 -22.57
N LYS A 6 -6.48 -2.00 -23.51
CA LYS A 6 -7.15 -2.06 -24.83
C LYS A 6 -6.31 -2.73 -25.91
N GLN A 7 -5.04 -2.96 -25.64
CA GLN A 7 -4.10 -3.64 -26.52
C GLN A 7 -3.16 -4.50 -25.70
N PHE A 8 -2.94 -5.73 -26.11
CA PHE A 8 -1.93 -6.60 -25.52
C PHE A 8 -0.53 -6.13 -25.91
N ASP A 9 0.32 -5.86 -24.91
CA ASP A 9 1.70 -5.46 -25.07
C ASP A 9 2.56 -6.11 -24.00
N LEU A 10 3.62 -6.81 -24.43
CA LEU A 10 4.54 -7.51 -23.53
C LEU A 10 5.34 -6.55 -22.64
N GLU A 11 5.57 -5.32 -23.07
CA GLU A 11 6.29 -4.32 -22.29
C GLU A 11 5.52 -3.91 -21.03
N TYR A 12 4.18 -3.90 -21.10
CA TYR A 12 3.29 -3.54 -19.99
C TYR A 12 2.78 -4.73 -19.18
N ILE A 13 3.22 -5.97 -19.49
CA ILE A 13 2.60 -7.20 -18.96
C ILE A 13 2.62 -7.27 -17.42
N ASN A 14 3.72 -6.85 -16.77
CA ASN A 14 3.85 -6.89 -15.32
C ASN A 14 3.19 -5.69 -14.65
N LYS A 15 3.20 -4.53 -15.29
CA LYS A 15 2.47 -3.34 -14.82
C LYS A 15 0.96 -3.62 -14.73
N TYR A 16 0.36 -4.10 -15.84
CA TYR A 16 -1.05 -4.48 -15.80
C TYR A 16 -1.32 -5.63 -14.85
N ALA A 17 -0.36 -6.56 -14.66
CA ALA A 17 -0.51 -7.60 -13.64
C ALA A 17 -0.66 -7.01 -12.23
N SER A 18 0.07 -5.95 -11.90
CA SER A 18 -0.06 -5.25 -10.63
C SER A 18 -1.35 -4.44 -10.55
N GLN A 19 -1.61 -3.58 -11.56
CA GLN A 19 -2.80 -2.71 -11.59
C GLN A 19 -4.13 -3.48 -11.56
N MET A 20 -4.16 -4.68 -12.14
CA MET A 20 -5.35 -5.54 -12.23
C MET A 20 -5.36 -6.67 -11.21
N THR A 21 -4.66 -6.51 -10.10
CA THR A 21 -4.71 -7.43 -8.98
C THR A 21 -6.11 -7.51 -8.39
N ILE A 22 -6.61 -8.73 -8.17
CA ILE A 22 -7.81 -9.00 -7.37
C ILE A 22 -7.41 -9.48 -5.98
N GLY A 23 -8.18 -9.15 -4.97
CA GLY A 23 -7.87 -9.57 -3.60
C GLY A 23 -8.98 -9.20 -2.63
N ASN A 24 -8.76 -9.50 -1.34
CA ASN A 24 -9.77 -9.28 -0.30
C ASN A 24 -9.15 -8.99 1.09
N GLY A 25 -7.85 -8.66 1.13
CA GLY A 25 -7.10 -8.39 2.35
C GLY A 25 -6.50 -9.62 3.02
N PHE A 26 -7.03 -10.83 2.76
CA PHE A 26 -6.39 -12.08 3.17
C PHE A 26 -5.39 -12.56 2.12
N PHE A 27 -5.75 -12.50 0.85
CA PHE A 27 -4.84 -12.78 -0.26
C PHE A 27 -5.01 -11.76 -1.40
N GLY A 28 -3.97 -11.66 -2.23
CA GLY A 28 -3.99 -10.97 -3.52
C GLY A 28 -3.50 -11.90 -4.62
N ILE A 29 -4.16 -11.85 -5.77
CA ILE A 29 -3.77 -12.57 -7.00
C ILE A 29 -3.50 -11.53 -8.07
N ARG A 30 -2.25 -11.48 -8.56
CA ARG A 30 -1.86 -10.56 -9.63
C ARG A 30 -2.72 -10.79 -10.87
N GLY A 31 -3.05 -9.69 -11.54
CA GLY A 31 -3.75 -9.70 -12.82
C GLY A 31 -2.90 -10.20 -13.99
N SER A 32 -1.96 -11.12 -13.79
CA SER A 32 -1.14 -11.70 -14.86
C SER A 32 -2.01 -12.45 -15.86
N GLN A 33 -1.53 -12.56 -17.12
CA GLN A 33 -2.21 -13.37 -18.15
C GLN A 33 -2.21 -14.85 -17.77
N GLU A 34 -3.20 -15.57 -18.24
CA GLU A 34 -3.37 -17.00 -17.94
C GLU A 34 -2.37 -17.90 -18.68
N GLU A 35 -1.96 -17.50 -19.88
CA GLU A 35 -0.96 -18.18 -20.72
C GLU A 35 0.45 -17.76 -20.30
N ASP A 36 1.47 -18.53 -20.70
CA ASP A 36 2.85 -18.23 -20.43
C ASP A 36 3.39 -17.23 -21.47
N TYR A 37 3.85 -16.06 -20.99
CA TYR A 37 4.54 -15.07 -21.82
C TYR A 37 5.94 -14.78 -21.26
N ARG A 38 6.81 -14.28 -22.13
CA ARG A 38 8.17 -13.91 -21.77
C ARG A 38 8.16 -12.80 -20.72
N ASN A 39 9.00 -12.93 -19.71
CA ASN A 39 9.18 -12.00 -18.59
C ASN A 39 7.93 -11.80 -17.69
N GLN A 40 6.85 -12.53 -17.92
CA GLN A 40 5.68 -12.44 -17.07
C GLN A 40 5.95 -12.96 -15.67
N VAL A 41 5.60 -12.19 -14.65
CA VAL A 41 5.63 -12.57 -13.25
C VAL A 41 4.19 -12.82 -12.75
N ARG A 42 3.88 -14.10 -12.44
CA ARG A 42 2.64 -14.46 -11.75
C ARG A 42 2.84 -14.38 -10.25
N GLY A 43 1.82 -14.02 -9.51
CA GLY A 43 1.90 -13.97 -8.06
C GLY A 43 0.56 -14.16 -7.39
N MET A 44 0.60 -14.93 -6.31
CA MET A 44 -0.44 -15.03 -5.30
C MET A 44 0.21 -14.90 -3.92
N PHE A 45 -0.24 -13.93 -3.15
CA PHE A 45 0.31 -13.64 -1.83
C PHE A 45 -0.78 -13.72 -0.78
N ALA A 46 -0.48 -14.32 0.38
CA ALA A 46 -1.36 -14.27 1.54
C ALA A 46 -0.72 -13.43 2.65
N ALA A 47 -1.51 -12.58 3.28
CA ALA A 47 -1.04 -11.71 4.34
C ALA A 47 -0.39 -12.51 5.49
N GLY A 48 0.82 -12.11 5.88
CA GLY A 48 1.56 -12.73 6.98
C GLY A 48 2.33 -14.01 6.64
N VAL A 49 2.21 -14.57 5.44
CA VAL A 49 2.95 -15.78 5.04
C VAL A 49 4.36 -15.40 4.62
N TYR A 50 5.23 -15.18 5.59
CA TYR A 50 6.64 -14.87 5.37
C TYR A 50 7.52 -16.11 5.54
N ASN A 51 8.64 -16.13 4.81
CA ASN A 51 9.67 -17.13 4.98
C ASN A 51 11.07 -16.52 4.75
N ARG A 52 12.05 -16.95 5.51
CA ARG A 52 13.46 -16.60 5.30
C ARG A 52 14.19 -17.85 4.87
N PRO A 53 14.43 -18.09 3.56
CA PRO A 53 15.15 -19.25 3.10
C PRO A 53 16.54 -19.35 3.73
N LEU A 54 17.06 -20.57 3.86
CA LEU A 54 18.37 -20.79 4.43
C LEU A 54 19.44 -20.00 3.66
N GLY A 55 20.18 -19.16 4.38
CA GLY A 55 21.22 -18.29 3.82
C GLY A 55 20.72 -16.93 3.29
N ALA A 56 19.42 -16.66 3.33
CA ALA A 56 18.88 -15.35 3.02
C ALA A 56 19.10 -14.36 4.17
N GLU A 57 19.35 -13.08 3.83
CA GLU A 57 19.58 -12.02 4.82
C GLU A 57 18.27 -11.57 5.49
N SER A 58 17.14 -11.65 4.80
CA SER A 58 15.82 -11.21 5.28
C SER A 58 14.70 -12.17 4.90
N ALA A 59 13.58 -12.10 5.62
CA ALA A 59 12.37 -12.80 5.28
C ALA A 59 11.72 -12.19 4.02
N GLU A 60 10.87 -12.93 3.33
CA GLU A 60 10.10 -12.49 2.17
C GLU A 60 8.65 -12.95 2.29
N LEU A 61 7.71 -12.13 1.84
CA LEU A 61 6.32 -12.54 1.66
C LEU A 61 6.28 -13.59 0.55
N VAL A 62 5.81 -14.78 0.88
CA VAL A 62 5.93 -15.95 0.00
C VAL A 62 5.00 -15.82 -1.21
N ASN A 63 5.56 -15.96 -2.40
CA ASN A 63 4.80 -16.15 -3.63
C ASN A 63 4.25 -17.58 -3.65
N LEU A 64 2.94 -17.70 -3.43
CA LEU A 64 2.23 -18.98 -3.28
C LEU A 64 2.07 -19.69 -4.61
N PRO A 65 1.72 -21.00 -4.60
CA PRO A 65 1.50 -21.77 -5.83
C PRO A 65 0.56 -21.09 -6.82
N ASP A 66 0.95 -21.09 -8.09
CA ASP A 66 0.15 -20.50 -9.18
C ASP A 66 -1.16 -21.28 -9.39
N VAL A 67 -2.25 -20.56 -9.33
CA VAL A 67 -3.62 -21.08 -9.53
C VAL A 67 -4.32 -20.49 -10.75
N ILE A 68 -3.66 -19.57 -11.47
CA ILE A 68 -4.34 -18.82 -12.56
C ILE A 68 -4.06 -19.39 -13.94
N ARG A 69 -3.04 -20.21 -14.10
CA ARG A 69 -2.61 -20.73 -15.40
C ARG A 69 -3.68 -21.56 -16.09
N TRP A 70 -3.93 -21.25 -17.37
CA TRP A 70 -4.71 -22.02 -18.32
C TRP A 70 -3.89 -22.34 -19.56
N GLU A 71 -3.71 -23.62 -19.87
CA GLU A 71 -3.20 -24.06 -21.15
C GLU A 71 -4.41 -24.40 -22.04
N ILE A 72 -4.65 -23.59 -23.06
CA ILE A 72 -5.79 -23.73 -23.96
C ILE A 72 -5.27 -24.14 -25.34
N LYS A 73 -5.90 -25.17 -25.95
CA LYS A 73 -5.68 -25.55 -27.34
C LYS A 73 -7.01 -25.52 -28.08
N ILE A 74 -6.97 -25.04 -29.31
CA ILE A 74 -8.09 -24.99 -30.25
C ILE A 74 -7.67 -25.74 -31.48
N ASP A 75 -8.29 -26.87 -31.77
CA ASP A 75 -7.92 -27.82 -32.84
C ASP A 75 -6.42 -28.22 -32.77
N GLY A 76 -5.88 -28.36 -31.56
CA GLY A 76 -4.47 -28.69 -31.31
C GLY A 76 -3.49 -27.52 -31.33
N GLU A 77 -3.89 -26.33 -31.78
CA GLU A 77 -3.10 -25.10 -31.78
C GLU A 77 -3.15 -24.43 -30.39
N HIS A 78 -2.00 -24.10 -29.81
CA HIS A 78 -1.94 -23.40 -28.52
C HIS A 78 -2.46 -21.95 -28.65
N PHE A 79 -3.43 -21.60 -27.81
CA PHE A 79 -3.90 -20.22 -27.68
C PHE A 79 -2.78 -19.34 -27.11
N SER A 80 -2.46 -18.25 -27.82
CA SER A 80 -1.52 -17.22 -27.41
C SER A 80 -1.82 -15.92 -28.13
N LEU A 81 -1.86 -14.81 -27.39
CA LEU A 81 -2.04 -13.47 -27.96
C LEU A 81 -0.80 -12.98 -28.74
N GLU A 82 0.36 -13.60 -28.53
CA GLU A 82 1.60 -13.27 -29.22
C GLU A 82 1.71 -13.93 -30.59
N THR A 83 1.23 -15.17 -30.73
CA THR A 83 1.45 -15.98 -31.93
C THR A 83 0.21 -16.11 -32.83
N MET A 84 -1.00 -15.97 -32.26
CA MET A 84 -2.24 -15.99 -33.02
C MET A 84 -2.61 -14.62 -33.56
N LYS A 85 -3.39 -14.58 -34.65
CA LYS A 85 -3.93 -13.34 -35.17
C LYS A 85 -5.08 -12.85 -34.27
N VAL A 86 -4.81 -11.80 -33.49
CA VAL A 86 -5.78 -11.17 -32.62
C VAL A 86 -6.62 -10.18 -33.43
N LEU A 87 -7.94 -10.38 -33.46
CA LEU A 87 -8.92 -9.54 -34.18
C LEU A 87 -9.53 -8.48 -33.27
N ALA A 88 -9.68 -8.78 -31.97
CA ALA A 88 -10.12 -7.84 -30.94
C ALA A 88 -9.55 -8.31 -29.58
N TYR A 89 -9.22 -7.35 -28.74
CA TYR A 89 -8.72 -7.58 -27.38
C TYR A 89 -9.17 -6.47 -26.46
N GLU A 90 -9.59 -6.85 -25.26
CA GLU A 90 -9.86 -5.97 -24.15
C GLU A 90 -9.68 -6.72 -22.85
N ARG A 91 -9.00 -6.10 -21.89
CA ARG A 91 -8.94 -6.61 -20.51
C ARG A 91 -9.29 -5.49 -19.55
N THR A 92 -10.16 -5.79 -18.60
CA THR A 92 -10.76 -4.79 -17.71
C THR A 92 -10.82 -5.33 -16.29
N LEU A 93 -10.30 -4.57 -15.33
CA LEU A 93 -10.64 -4.70 -13.92
C LEU A 93 -11.80 -3.75 -13.63
N ASP A 94 -12.96 -4.31 -13.34
CA ASP A 94 -14.14 -3.54 -12.93
C ASP A 94 -14.14 -3.39 -11.40
N LEU A 95 -13.87 -2.15 -10.94
CA LEU A 95 -13.76 -1.84 -9.52
C LEU A 95 -15.12 -1.88 -8.77
N GLU A 96 -16.23 -1.79 -9.51
CA GLU A 96 -17.59 -1.89 -8.93
C GLU A 96 -17.98 -3.33 -8.63
N MET A 97 -17.35 -4.28 -9.31
CA MET A 97 -17.63 -5.70 -9.18
C MET A 97 -16.49 -6.47 -8.51
N GLY A 98 -15.28 -5.90 -8.53
CA GLY A 98 -14.05 -6.60 -8.14
C GLY A 98 -13.70 -7.75 -9.11
N GLU A 99 -14.19 -7.66 -10.37
CA GLU A 99 -13.98 -8.67 -11.41
C GLU A 99 -12.89 -8.24 -12.40
N LEU A 100 -11.90 -9.11 -12.63
CA LEU A 100 -11.00 -8.99 -13.76
C LEU A 100 -11.51 -9.84 -14.91
N LYS A 101 -11.79 -9.22 -16.05
CA LYS A 101 -12.29 -9.86 -17.27
C LYS A 101 -11.39 -9.55 -18.45
N ARG A 102 -11.06 -10.58 -19.23
CA ARG A 102 -10.39 -10.46 -20.54
C ARG A 102 -11.30 -11.01 -21.63
N TYR A 103 -11.39 -10.30 -22.74
CA TYR A 103 -11.99 -10.72 -23.99
C TYR A 103 -10.92 -10.76 -25.08
N ALA A 104 -10.86 -11.85 -25.83
CA ALA A 104 -10.05 -11.95 -27.02
C ALA A 104 -10.83 -12.63 -28.15
N LEU A 105 -10.85 -12.01 -29.31
CA LEU A 105 -11.31 -12.61 -30.57
C LEU A 105 -10.08 -12.91 -31.41
N ILE A 106 -9.86 -14.20 -31.67
CA ILE A 106 -8.70 -14.68 -32.44
C ILE A 106 -9.09 -15.41 -33.72
N GLU A 107 -8.16 -15.48 -34.64
CA GLU A 107 -8.25 -16.32 -35.84
C GLU A 107 -7.12 -17.37 -35.77
N THR A 108 -7.50 -18.66 -35.81
CA THR A 108 -6.57 -19.77 -35.83
C THR A 108 -5.81 -19.86 -37.17
N ALA A 109 -4.74 -20.61 -37.25
CA ALA A 109 -4.00 -20.85 -38.50
C ALA A 109 -4.90 -21.46 -39.61
N GLN A 110 -5.99 -22.11 -39.26
CA GLN A 110 -6.99 -22.67 -40.20
C GLN A 110 -8.08 -21.65 -40.60
N GLY A 111 -7.96 -20.38 -40.14
CA GLY A 111 -8.94 -19.32 -40.42
C GLY A 111 -10.22 -19.36 -39.57
N LYS A 112 -10.30 -20.20 -38.57
CA LYS A 112 -11.45 -20.22 -37.64
C LYS A 112 -11.41 -19.06 -36.68
N LYS A 113 -12.54 -18.39 -36.48
CA LYS A 113 -12.67 -17.29 -35.51
C LYS A 113 -13.24 -17.83 -34.20
N VAL A 114 -12.56 -17.55 -33.10
CA VAL A 114 -12.93 -18.03 -31.78
C VAL A 114 -12.86 -16.91 -30.76
N GLU A 115 -13.92 -16.77 -29.96
CA GLU A 115 -13.92 -15.90 -28.77
C GLU A 115 -13.36 -16.68 -27.58
N VAL A 116 -12.43 -16.07 -26.84
CA VAL A 116 -11.90 -16.57 -25.58
C VAL A 116 -12.10 -15.49 -24.51
N ILE A 117 -12.88 -15.83 -23.49
CA ILE A 117 -13.15 -14.94 -22.37
C ILE A 117 -12.62 -15.58 -21.10
N THR A 118 -11.82 -14.87 -20.33
CA THR A 118 -11.41 -15.27 -18.99
C THR A 118 -11.92 -14.27 -17.96
N CYS A 119 -12.35 -14.78 -16.78
CA CYS A 119 -12.84 -13.95 -15.69
C CYS A 119 -12.27 -14.43 -14.36
N ARG A 120 -12.03 -13.51 -13.43
CA ARG A 120 -11.56 -13.81 -12.06
C ARG A 120 -12.19 -12.85 -11.06
N VAL A 121 -12.53 -13.38 -9.87
CA VAL A 121 -13.04 -12.60 -8.75
C VAL A 121 -12.55 -13.20 -7.42
N ALA A 122 -12.16 -12.34 -6.48
CA ALA A 122 -11.91 -12.71 -5.09
C ALA A 122 -13.19 -12.54 -4.27
N ASP A 123 -13.56 -13.55 -3.49
CA ASP A 123 -14.72 -13.47 -2.63
C ASP A 123 -14.46 -12.49 -1.47
N GLN A 124 -15.35 -11.53 -1.29
CA GLN A 124 -15.25 -10.53 -0.24
C GLN A 124 -15.92 -10.97 1.08
N ASN A 125 -16.79 -11.97 1.04
CA ASN A 125 -17.49 -12.51 2.20
C ASN A 125 -16.76 -13.74 2.77
N ASN A 126 -16.31 -14.66 1.89
CA ASN A 126 -15.45 -15.77 2.26
C ASN A 126 -14.01 -15.50 1.83
N LEU A 127 -13.23 -14.85 2.70
CA LEU A 127 -11.89 -14.37 2.40
C LEU A 127 -10.90 -15.48 1.94
N HIS A 128 -11.23 -16.75 2.14
CA HIS A 128 -10.41 -17.88 1.71
C HIS A 128 -10.64 -18.32 0.27
N GLN A 129 -11.57 -17.67 -0.47
CA GLN A 129 -12.07 -18.17 -1.75
C GLN A 129 -11.88 -17.18 -2.91
N ALA A 130 -11.53 -17.73 -4.08
CA ALA A 130 -11.55 -17.02 -5.36
C ALA A 130 -12.18 -17.91 -6.43
N ALA A 131 -12.76 -17.28 -7.45
CA ALA A 131 -13.35 -17.98 -8.59
C ALA A 131 -12.72 -17.52 -9.90
N LEU A 132 -12.43 -18.49 -10.78
CA LEU A 132 -11.92 -18.31 -12.12
C LEU A 132 -12.85 -18.98 -13.12
N LYS A 133 -13.02 -18.36 -14.30
CA LYS A 133 -13.87 -18.91 -15.36
C LYS A 133 -13.23 -18.67 -16.73
N VAL A 134 -13.32 -19.67 -17.61
CA VAL A 134 -13.00 -19.52 -19.03
C VAL A 134 -14.21 -19.91 -19.87
N VAL A 135 -14.47 -19.08 -20.89
CA VAL A 135 -15.53 -19.34 -21.90
C VAL A 135 -14.87 -19.30 -23.27
N ILE A 136 -15.04 -20.36 -24.06
CA ILE A 136 -14.52 -20.48 -25.42
C ILE A 136 -15.68 -20.73 -26.38
N LYS A 137 -15.82 -19.88 -27.42
CA LYS A 137 -16.94 -19.95 -28.37
C LYS A 137 -16.44 -19.83 -29.80
N PRO A 138 -16.49 -20.91 -30.58
CA PRO A 138 -16.20 -20.84 -32.01
C PRO A 138 -17.32 -20.13 -32.77
N LEU A 139 -16.96 -19.18 -33.67
CA LEU A 139 -17.93 -18.35 -34.41
C LEU A 139 -18.12 -18.80 -35.87
N THR A 140 -17.16 -19.48 -36.45
CA THR A 140 -17.20 -19.84 -37.89
C THR A 140 -17.51 -21.31 -38.11
N GLU A 141 -16.82 -22.21 -37.38
CA GLU A 141 -16.88 -23.65 -37.54
C GLU A 141 -16.78 -24.33 -36.18
N ASP A 142 -17.15 -25.63 -36.11
CA ASP A 142 -16.92 -26.46 -34.93
C ASP A 142 -15.42 -26.55 -34.64
N CYS A 143 -15.02 -26.63 -33.37
CA CYS A 143 -13.66 -26.85 -33.00
C CYS A 143 -13.51 -27.83 -31.81
N GLN A 144 -12.34 -28.48 -31.72
CA GLN A 144 -11.91 -29.24 -30.57
C GLN A 144 -11.25 -28.26 -29.60
N VAL A 145 -11.71 -28.25 -28.36
CA VAL A 145 -11.13 -27.42 -27.28
C VAL A 145 -10.54 -28.35 -26.24
N ASP A 146 -9.26 -28.17 -25.95
CA ASP A 146 -8.55 -28.81 -24.85
C ASP A 146 -8.09 -27.74 -23.86
N VAL A 147 -8.44 -27.89 -22.60
CA VAL A 147 -8.08 -26.96 -21.52
C VAL A 147 -7.38 -27.71 -20.40
N LYS A 148 -6.21 -27.23 -19.96
CA LYS A 148 -5.49 -27.77 -18.82
C LYS A 148 -5.20 -26.65 -17.84
N THR A 149 -5.49 -26.90 -16.55
CA THR A 149 -5.27 -25.97 -15.45
C THR A 149 -4.97 -26.73 -14.17
N GLY A 150 -4.65 -26.03 -13.05
CA GLY A 150 -4.40 -26.74 -11.79
C GLY A 150 -3.84 -25.85 -10.71
N ILE A 151 -2.99 -26.45 -9.87
CA ILE A 151 -2.19 -25.80 -8.81
C ILE A 151 -0.72 -26.09 -9.11
N ASP A 152 0.09 -25.05 -9.29
CA ASP A 152 1.52 -25.15 -9.64
C ASP A 152 2.41 -24.68 -8.51
N GLY A 153 2.99 -25.62 -7.77
CA GLY A 153 3.93 -25.37 -6.68
C GLY A 153 5.38 -25.12 -7.13
N GLN A 154 5.62 -24.93 -8.42
CA GLN A 154 6.95 -24.53 -8.94
C GLN A 154 7.19 -23.02 -8.83
N GLN A 155 6.16 -22.27 -8.38
CA GLN A 155 6.27 -20.83 -8.15
C GLN A 155 7.43 -20.50 -7.20
N THR A 156 8.10 -19.37 -7.46
CA THR A 156 9.28 -18.90 -6.71
C THR A 156 9.18 -17.42 -6.40
N ASN A 157 9.94 -16.94 -5.41
CA ASN A 157 10.23 -15.53 -5.21
C ASN A 157 11.54 -15.19 -5.92
N PHE A 158 11.52 -14.34 -6.94
CA PHE A 158 12.72 -13.96 -7.71
C PHE A 158 13.66 -15.16 -8.03
N GLY A 159 13.07 -16.33 -8.35
CA GLY A 159 13.79 -17.56 -8.64
C GLY A 159 14.12 -18.44 -7.42
N THR A 160 13.89 -17.97 -6.19
CA THR A 160 14.12 -18.76 -4.96
C THR A 160 12.87 -19.53 -4.57
N GLN A 161 13.00 -20.85 -4.38
CA GLN A 161 11.92 -21.71 -3.92
C GLN A 161 11.70 -21.57 -2.41
N GLN A 162 10.51 -21.12 -2.04
CA GLN A 162 10.12 -20.85 -0.64
C GLN A 162 9.39 -22.03 0.03
N LEU A 163 8.91 -23.00 -0.76
CA LEU A 163 7.96 -24.00 -0.29
C LEU A 163 8.50 -25.43 -0.45
N VAL A 164 8.12 -26.31 0.46
CA VAL A 164 8.26 -27.75 0.36
C VAL A 164 6.90 -28.37 0.06
N GLU A 165 6.80 -29.24 -0.95
CA GLU A 165 5.60 -30.03 -1.21
C GLU A 165 5.41 -31.05 -0.09
N LYS A 166 4.17 -31.14 0.43
CA LYS A 166 3.78 -32.15 1.41
C LYS A 166 2.87 -33.21 0.78
N GLU A 167 1.84 -32.78 0.09
CA GLU A 167 0.81 -33.68 -0.41
C GLU A 167 0.08 -33.11 -1.62
N LEU A 168 -0.17 -33.97 -2.64
CA LEU A 168 -1.02 -33.71 -3.79
C LEU A 168 -2.11 -34.79 -3.84
N ARG A 169 -3.40 -34.40 -3.86
CA ARG A 169 -4.55 -35.34 -3.87
C ARG A 169 -5.63 -34.97 -4.85
N VAL A 170 -6.31 -35.99 -5.32
CA VAL A 170 -7.52 -35.89 -6.14
C VAL A 170 -8.70 -36.44 -5.33
N PHE A 171 -9.83 -35.78 -5.38
CA PHE A 171 -11.07 -36.18 -4.72
C PHE A 171 -12.19 -36.21 -5.76
N GLY A 172 -12.73 -37.40 -6.01
CA GLY A 172 -13.74 -37.57 -7.06
C GLY A 172 -13.18 -37.27 -8.45
N ASP A 173 -14.00 -36.65 -9.27
CA ASP A 173 -13.71 -36.29 -10.64
C ASP A 173 -13.72 -34.76 -10.92
N ASP A 174 -13.87 -33.96 -9.84
CA ASP A 174 -14.01 -32.51 -9.93
C ASP A 174 -13.15 -31.67 -8.92
N LEU A 175 -12.37 -32.34 -8.06
CA LEU A 175 -11.62 -31.63 -7.00
C LEU A 175 -10.18 -32.10 -6.90
N ILE A 176 -9.24 -31.16 -6.91
CA ILE A 176 -7.81 -31.36 -6.62
C ILE A 176 -7.41 -30.56 -5.41
N SER A 177 -6.42 -31.03 -4.67
CA SER A 177 -5.85 -30.31 -3.55
C SER A 177 -4.34 -30.51 -3.44
N ALA A 178 -3.65 -29.49 -2.94
CA ALA A 178 -2.23 -29.49 -2.70
C ALA A 178 -1.93 -28.91 -1.31
N SER A 179 -0.94 -29.50 -0.65
CA SER A 179 -0.38 -28.99 0.62
C SER A 179 1.09 -28.71 0.46
N TYR A 180 1.49 -27.54 0.92
CA TYR A 180 2.87 -27.08 0.98
C TYR A 180 3.21 -26.56 2.37
N GLN A 181 4.49 -26.42 2.65
CA GLN A 181 5.00 -25.80 3.88
C GLN A 181 6.16 -24.88 3.53
N THR A 182 6.22 -23.70 4.14
CA THR A 182 7.38 -22.83 4.00
C THR A 182 8.64 -23.49 4.53
N THR A 183 9.81 -23.23 3.92
CA THR A 183 11.03 -23.97 4.21
C THR A 183 11.50 -23.77 5.65
N GLU A 184 11.50 -22.56 6.19
CA GLU A 184 12.05 -22.24 7.52
C GLU A 184 10.98 -21.78 8.52
N SER A 185 10.04 -20.92 8.14
CA SER A 185 8.96 -20.47 9.04
C SER A 185 7.93 -21.55 9.36
N LYS A 186 7.95 -22.67 8.62
CA LYS A 186 7.11 -23.86 8.82
C LYS A 186 5.59 -23.59 8.78
N ILE A 187 5.18 -22.58 8.03
CA ILE A 187 3.77 -22.27 7.81
C ILE A 187 3.21 -23.28 6.82
N ASP A 188 2.18 -24.03 7.24
CA ASP A 188 1.47 -24.95 6.36
C ASP A 188 0.45 -24.19 5.52
N ILE A 189 0.36 -24.57 4.23
CA ILE A 189 -0.50 -23.98 3.22
C ILE A 189 -1.30 -25.09 2.57
N GLY A 190 -2.62 -24.98 2.61
CA GLY A 190 -3.55 -25.85 1.92
C GLY A 190 -4.28 -25.12 0.80
N ILE A 191 -4.21 -25.64 -0.42
CA ILE A 191 -4.92 -25.09 -1.58
C ILE A 191 -5.78 -26.18 -2.17
N ALA A 192 -7.07 -25.88 -2.40
CA ALA A 192 -7.99 -26.77 -3.10
C ALA A 192 -8.57 -26.06 -4.33
N ALA A 193 -8.78 -26.79 -5.42
CA ALA A 193 -9.42 -26.29 -6.62
C ALA A 193 -10.54 -27.23 -7.06
N LYS A 194 -11.79 -26.72 -7.08
CA LYS A 194 -12.98 -27.43 -7.52
C LYS A 194 -13.41 -26.94 -8.91
N PHE A 195 -13.82 -27.88 -9.74
CA PHE A 195 -14.26 -27.62 -11.11
C PHE A 195 -15.76 -27.94 -11.26
N ASN A 196 -16.43 -27.25 -12.19
CA ASN A 196 -17.83 -27.55 -12.54
C ASN A 196 -17.99 -28.68 -13.57
N LYS A 197 -16.88 -29.33 -13.97
CA LYS A 197 -16.84 -30.45 -14.92
C LYS A 197 -15.92 -31.56 -14.39
N ALA A 198 -16.22 -32.79 -14.73
CA ALA A 198 -15.32 -33.91 -14.53
C ALA A 198 -14.05 -33.78 -15.40
N GLY A 199 -12.88 -33.98 -14.81
CA GLY A 199 -11.59 -33.83 -15.47
C GLY A 199 -10.71 -35.07 -15.40
N VAL A 200 -9.64 -35.07 -16.19
CA VAL A 200 -8.56 -36.06 -16.10
C VAL A 200 -7.40 -35.43 -15.35
N PHE A 201 -6.98 -36.04 -14.24
CA PHE A 201 -6.02 -35.45 -13.31
C PHE A 201 -4.62 -36.07 -13.47
N GLN A 202 -3.62 -35.23 -13.25
CA GLN A 202 -2.21 -35.62 -13.22
C GLN A 202 -1.48 -34.87 -12.09
N ALA A 203 -0.77 -35.62 -11.23
CA ALA A 203 0.15 -35.04 -10.25
C ALA A 203 1.59 -35.38 -10.63
N LYS A 204 2.43 -34.35 -10.86
CA LYS A 204 3.84 -34.51 -11.23
C LYS A 204 4.62 -33.22 -11.01
N ASN A 205 5.85 -33.32 -10.52
CA ASN A 205 6.80 -32.20 -10.43
C ASN A 205 6.19 -30.99 -9.68
N ARG A 206 5.68 -31.20 -8.49
CA ARG A 206 5.07 -30.15 -7.62
C ARG A 206 3.79 -29.53 -8.18
N ARG A 207 3.22 -30.11 -9.25
CA ARG A 207 1.98 -29.68 -9.90
C ARG A 207 0.91 -30.73 -9.77
N ILE A 208 -0.32 -30.30 -9.56
CA ILE A 208 -1.51 -31.10 -9.75
C ILE A 208 -2.42 -30.41 -10.75
N THR A 209 -2.74 -31.08 -11.84
CA THR A 209 -3.46 -30.50 -12.99
C THR A 209 -4.70 -31.31 -13.34
N ALA A 210 -5.70 -30.61 -13.87
CA ALA A 210 -6.92 -31.14 -14.47
C ALA A 210 -6.96 -30.80 -15.95
N SER A 211 -7.33 -31.79 -16.78
CA SER A 211 -7.46 -31.63 -18.24
C SER A 211 -8.90 -31.91 -18.65
N PHE A 212 -9.42 -31.08 -19.53
CA PHE A 212 -10.79 -31.14 -20.06
C PHE A 212 -10.70 -31.06 -21.59
N SER A 213 -11.50 -31.91 -22.28
CA SER A 213 -11.49 -31.99 -23.74
C SER A 213 -12.90 -32.11 -24.24
N GLU A 214 -13.32 -31.22 -25.14
CA GLU A 214 -14.69 -31.18 -25.64
C GLU A 214 -14.74 -30.66 -27.08
N LYS A 215 -15.54 -31.29 -27.95
CA LYS A 215 -15.85 -30.79 -29.29
C LYS A 215 -17.01 -29.80 -29.23
N ILE A 216 -16.75 -28.56 -29.55
CA ILE A 216 -17.72 -27.48 -29.44
C ILE A 216 -18.29 -27.13 -30.83
N ARG A 217 -19.61 -27.09 -30.90
CA ARG A 217 -20.29 -26.67 -32.14
C ARG A 217 -20.20 -25.18 -32.33
N LYS A 218 -20.19 -24.76 -33.61
CA LYS A 218 -20.29 -23.34 -33.99
C LYS A 218 -21.39 -22.63 -33.18
N ASN A 219 -21.05 -21.44 -32.66
CA ASN A 219 -21.92 -20.57 -31.86
C ASN A 219 -22.39 -21.18 -30.49
N THR A 220 -21.89 -22.34 -30.08
CA THR A 220 -22.07 -22.82 -28.71
C THR A 220 -20.80 -22.55 -27.88
N SER A 221 -20.91 -22.57 -26.55
CA SER A 221 -19.78 -22.21 -25.68
C SER A 221 -19.35 -23.40 -24.84
N PHE A 222 -18.04 -23.62 -24.74
CA PHE A 222 -17.41 -24.33 -23.65
C PHE A 222 -17.27 -23.38 -22.47
N THR A 223 -17.70 -23.81 -21.28
CA THR A 223 -17.51 -23.03 -20.04
C THR A 223 -16.91 -23.93 -18.98
N LEU A 224 -15.78 -23.50 -18.41
CA LEU A 224 -15.13 -24.15 -17.29
C LEU A 224 -14.94 -23.17 -16.14
N GLU A 225 -15.43 -23.53 -14.97
CA GLU A 225 -15.24 -22.80 -13.72
C GLU A 225 -14.25 -23.52 -12.82
N LYS A 226 -13.40 -22.77 -12.13
CA LYS A 226 -12.46 -23.25 -11.14
C LYS A 226 -12.57 -22.38 -9.88
N ILE A 227 -13.03 -23.00 -8.78
CA ILE A 227 -13.12 -22.34 -7.49
C ILE A 227 -11.91 -22.71 -6.66
N ILE A 228 -11.15 -21.72 -6.23
CA ILE A 228 -9.93 -21.88 -5.43
C ILE A 228 -10.26 -21.59 -3.97
N VAL A 229 -9.75 -22.42 -3.08
CA VAL A 229 -9.76 -22.18 -1.63
C VAL A 229 -8.35 -22.26 -1.09
N LEU A 230 -7.91 -21.19 -0.43
CA LEU A 230 -6.62 -21.06 0.23
C LEU A 230 -6.80 -21.04 1.75
N SER A 231 -6.01 -21.82 2.48
CA SER A 231 -5.95 -21.81 3.95
C SER A 231 -4.50 -21.89 4.41
N THR A 232 -4.19 -21.28 5.55
CA THR A 232 -2.84 -21.32 6.13
C THR A 232 -2.86 -21.68 7.61
N SER A 233 -1.76 -22.21 8.14
CA SER A 233 -1.65 -22.55 9.56
C SER A 233 -1.58 -21.33 10.48
N LEU A 234 -1.48 -20.13 9.94
CA LEU A 234 -1.60 -18.88 10.73
C LEU A 234 -3.01 -18.72 11.31
N GLN A 235 -4.03 -19.27 10.65
CA GLN A 235 -5.43 -19.11 11.03
C GLN A 235 -6.15 -20.44 11.30
N GLN A 236 -5.63 -21.56 10.80
CA GLN A 236 -6.30 -22.87 10.83
C GLN A 236 -5.33 -23.97 11.28
N THR A 237 -5.76 -24.86 12.17
CA THR A 237 -4.93 -25.95 12.70
C THR A 237 -4.58 -27.02 11.65
N ASP A 238 -5.43 -27.24 10.66
CA ASP A 238 -5.20 -28.17 9.53
C ASP A 238 -5.67 -27.50 8.23
N PRO A 239 -4.82 -26.64 7.63
CA PRO A 239 -5.19 -25.85 6.45
C PRO A 239 -5.49 -26.74 5.23
N PHE A 240 -4.84 -27.92 5.13
CA PHE A 240 -5.10 -28.85 4.03
C PHE A 240 -6.52 -29.41 4.07
N LYS A 241 -6.94 -29.99 5.20
CA LYS A 241 -8.32 -30.49 5.35
C LYS A 241 -9.35 -29.36 5.26
N LYS A 242 -9.01 -28.18 5.80
CA LYS A 242 -9.91 -27.02 5.79
C LYS A 242 -10.18 -26.54 4.36
N SER A 243 -9.15 -26.43 3.52
CA SER A 243 -9.31 -26.01 2.12
C SER A 243 -10.20 -26.98 1.34
N ILE A 244 -10.01 -28.30 1.53
CA ILE A 244 -10.85 -29.34 0.89
C ILE A 244 -12.31 -29.22 1.33
N ALA A 245 -12.55 -29.16 2.64
CA ALA A 245 -13.91 -29.09 3.19
C ALA A 245 -14.67 -27.83 2.75
N GLN A 246 -13.98 -26.71 2.60
CA GLN A 246 -14.57 -25.49 2.07
C GLN A 246 -14.80 -25.58 0.55
N ALA A 247 -13.84 -26.12 -0.22
CA ALA A 247 -14.00 -26.31 -1.66
C ALA A 247 -15.17 -27.24 -2.02
N GLN A 248 -15.39 -28.30 -1.24
CA GLN A 248 -16.55 -29.20 -1.42
C GLN A 248 -17.90 -28.47 -1.28
N LYS A 249 -17.94 -27.41 -0.47
CA LYS A 249 -19.13 -26.58 -0.19
C LYS A 249 -19.18 -25.31 -1.03
N SER A 250 -18.17 -25.07 -1.89
CA SER A 250 -18.12 -23.85 -2.68
C SER A 250 -19.30 -23.75 -3.65
N VAL A 251 -19.73 -22.52 -3.87
CA VAL A 251 -20.81 -22.16 -4.80
C VAL A 251 -20.25 -21.87 -6.20
N SER A 252 -21.09 -21.55 -7.16
CA SER A 252 -20.69 -21.25 -8.53
C SER A 252 -19.92 -19.92 -8.66
N TYR A 253 -19.23 -19.73 -9.80
CA TYR A 253 -18.62 -18.43 -10.16
C TYR A 253 -19.62 -17.28 -10.06
N THR A 254 -20.83 -17.49 -10.57
CA THR A 254 -21.86 -16.45 -10.61
C THR A 254 -22.29 -16.02 -9.21
N GLU A 255 -22.48 -16.95 -8.30
CA GLU A 255 -22.86 -16.64 -6.91
C GLU A 255 -21.73 -15.91 -6.16
N ILE A 256 -20.45 -16.26 -6.39
CA ILE A 256 -19.31 -15.53 -5.81
C ILE A 256 -19.23 -14.12 -6.37
N LEU A 257 -19.44 -13.94 -7.67
CA LEU A 257 -19.47 -12.63 -8.31
C LEU A 257 -20.60 -11.75 -7.74
N GLU A 258 -21.81 -12.29 -7.57
CA GLU A 258 -22.94 -11.57 -6.97
C GLU A 258 -22.65 -11.12 -5.54
N GLN A 259 -22.01 -11.99 -4.73
CA GLN A 259 -21.56 -11.64 -3.38
C GLN A 259 -20.50 -10.52 -3.40
N SER A 260 -19.53 -10.61 -4.31
CA SER A 260 -18.52 -9.56 -4.50
C SER A 260 -19.14 -8.24 -4.93
N MET A 261 -20.09 -8.28 -5.88
CA MET A 261 -20.83 -7.07 -6.32
C MET A 261 -21.60 -6.42 -5.17
N SER A 262 -22.28 -7.21 -4.34
CA SER A 262 -22.99 -6.68 -3.16
C SER A 262 -22.04 -5.95 -2.21
N TYR A 263 -20.92 -6.58 -1.89
CA TYR A 263 -19.89 -5.97 -1.04
C TYR A 263 -19.35 -4.65 -1.61
N TRP A 264 -18.96 -4.63 -2.90
CA TRP A 264 -18.41 -3.43 -3.53
C TRP A 264 -19.46 -2.33 -3.70
N THR A 265 -20.72 -2.68 -3.94
CA THR A 265 -21.83 -1.70 -3.98
C THR A 265 -21.94 -0.98 -2.63
N ASP A 266 -21.94 -1.73 -1.53
CA ASP A 266 -22.00 -1.16 -0.18
C ASP A 266 -20.76 -0.34 0.15
N PHE A 267 -19.57 -0.84 -0.23
CA PHE A 267 -18.32 -0.13 -0.05
C PHE A 267 -18.31 1.23 -0.77
N TRP A 268 -18.63 1.25 -2.06
CA TRP A 268 -18.64 2.49 -2.84
C TRP A 268 -19.73 3.46 -2.37
N HIS A 269 -20.89 2.97 -2.01
CA HIS A 269 -21.96 3.81 -1.46
C HIS A 269 -21.51 4.50 -0.16
N GLN A 270 -20.75 3.81 0.66
CA GLN A 270 -20.37 4.30 1.97
C GLN A 270 -19.05 5.06 2.01
N HIS A 271 -18.07 4.74 1.18
CA HIS A 271 -16.68 5.15 1.37
C HIS A 271 -16.06 5.91 0.20
N ARG A 272 -16.80 6.07 -0.91
CA ARG A 272 -16.27 6.70 -2.11
C ARG A 272 -16.09 8.20 -1.94
N ILE A 273 -14.91 8.71 -2.33
CA ILE A 273 -14.72 10.11 -2.66
C ILE A 273 -15.26 10.33 -4.06
N THR A 274 -16.18 11.32 -4.24
CA THR A 274 -16.71 11.65 -5.55
C THR A 274 -16.21 13.02 -5.98
N ILE A 275 -15.51 13.09 -7.10
CA ILE A 275 -15.02 14.30 -7.73
C ILE A 275 -15.86 14.58 -8.99
N GLN A 276 -16.40 15.79 -9.12
CA GLN A 276 -17.11 16.25 -10.32
C GLN A 276 -16.38 17.46 -10.88
N GLY A 277 -16.11 17.46 -12.16
CA GLY A 277 -15.37 18.51 -12.87
C GLY A 277 -14.84 18.00 -14.20
N ASP A 278 -13.80 18.63 -14.72
CA ASP A 278 -13.28 18.38 -16.07
C ASP A 278 -12.34 17.17 -16.16
N SER A 279 -11.96 16.54 -15.03
CA SER A 279 -11.03 15.42 -15.01
C SER A 279 -11.70 14.11 -14.54
N SER A 280 -12.00 13.20 -15.49
CA SER A 280 -12.38 11.82 -15.16
C SER A 280 -11.22 10.98 -14.64
N PHE A 281 -9.97 11.37 -14.93
CA PHE A 281 -8.77 10.70 -14.48
C PHE A 281 -8.57 10.83 -12.97
N ASP A 282 -8.83 12.01 -12.40
CA ASP A 282 -8.74 12.23 -10.95
C ASP A 282 -9.70 11.31 -10.19
N GLN A 283 -10.94 11.16 -10.71
CA GLN A 283 -11.90 10.21 -10.12
C GLN A 283 -11.42 8.76 -10.23
N LEU A 284 -10.87 8.37 -11.39
CA LEU A 284 -10.31 7.02 -11.57
C LEU A 284 -9.15 6.76 -10.60
N ALA A 285 -8.26 7.73 -10.41
CA ALA A 285 -7.13 7.60 -9.48
C ALA A 285 -7.59 7.41 -8.03
N MET A 286 -8.63 8.13 -7.60
CA MET A 286 -9.20 7.96 -6.26
C MET A 286 -9.92 6.61 -6.10
N ASP A 287 -10.69 6.18 -7.09
CA ASP A 287 -11.36 4.87 -7.07
C ASP A 287 -10.32 3.72 -7.07
N PHE A 288 -9.27 3.84 -7.87
CA PHE A 288 -8.14 2.91 -7.91
C PHE A 288 -7.42 2.82 -6.56
N ALA A 289 -7.13 3.98 -5.95
CA ALA A 289 -6.49 4.04 -4.65
C ALA A 289 -7.33 3.34 -3.57
N ALA A 290 -8.61 3.68 -3.47
CA ALA A 290 -9.51 3.09 -2.49
C ALA A 290 -9.70 1.58 -2.68
N TYR A 291 -9.83 1.11 -3.93
CA TYR A 291 -9.93 -0.32 -4.26
C TYR A 291 -8.68 -1.07 -3.81
N HIS A 292 -7.50 -0.60 -4.21
CA HIS A 292 -6.25 -1.31 -3.88
C HIS A 292 -5.92 -1.27 -2.39
N LEU A 293 -6.12 -0.15 -1.69
CA LEU A 293 -5.99 -0.10 -0.23
C LEU A 293 -6.90 -1.14 0.45
N GLN A 294 -8.14 -1.29 -0.04
CA GLN A 294 -9.11 -2.22 0.51
C GLN A 294 -8.72 -3.69 0.28
N ILE A 295 -8.21 -4.05 -0.91
CA ILE A 295 -7.87 -5.45 -1.22
C ILE A 295 -6.52 -5.90 -0.67
N MET A 296 -5.61 -4.98 -0.35
CA MET A 296 -4.28 -5.33 0.16
C MET A 296 -4.17 -5.28 1.69
N THR A 297 -5.17 -4.72 2.38
CA THR A 297 -5.10 -4.54 3.84
C THR A 297 -5.82 -5.67 4.58
N PRO A 298 -5.16 -6.36 5.53
CA PRO A 298 -5.75 -7.42 6.34
C PRO A 298 -6.70 -6.83 7.39
N ARG A 299 -7.96 -6.61 6.99
CA ARG A 299 -8.95 -5.87 7.79
C ARG A 299 -9.33 -6.51 9.10
N ASN A 300 -9.31 -7.85 9.17
CA ASN A 300 -9.84 -8.63 10.29
C ASN A 300 -8.75 -9.36 11.09
N ASP A 301 -7.48 -9.09 10.81
CA ASP A 301 -6.37 -9.79 11.45
C ASP A 301 -5.30 -8.80 11.96
N PRO A 302 -5.25 -8.51 13.26
CA PRO A 302 -4.26 -7.59 13.84
C PRO A 302 -2.84 -8.17 13.87
N SER A 303 -2.67 -9.47 13.59
CA SER A 303 -1.35 -10.10 13.57
C SER A 303 -0.54 -9.79 12.31
N VAL A 304 -1.14 -9.15 11.31
CA VAL A 304 -0.51 -8.82 10.03
C VAL A 304 -0.73 -7.35 9.65
N SER A 305 0.10 -6.81 8.77
CA SER A 305 0.01 -5.41 8.32
C SER A 305 0.18 -5.32 6.80
N VAL A 306 0.34 -4.10 6.28
CA VAL A 306 0.44 -3.82 4.84
C VAL A 306 1.90 -3.57 4.47
N GLY A 307 2.46 -4.37 3.58
CA GLY A 307 3.79 -4.12 3.02
C GLY A 307 3.78 -2.98 1.99
N ALA A 308 4.95 -2.44 1.64
CA ALA A 308 5.09 -1.33 0.70
C ALA A 308 4.43 -1.57 -0.67
N LYS A 309 4.30 -2.84 -1.09
CA LYS A 309 3.58 -3.26 -2.31
C LYS A 309 2.28 -4.05 -2.00
N GLY A 310 1.85 -4.05 -0.74
CA GLY A 310 0.68 -4.80 -0.29
C GLY A 310 0.75 -6.28 -0.68
N LEU A 311 -0.32 -6.77 -1.32
CA LEU A 311 -0.44 -8.14 -1.83
C LEU A 311 -0.41 -8.19 -3.38
N THR A 312 0.24 -7.20 -4.02
CA THR A 312 0.19 -7.02 -5.48
C THR A 312 1.50 -7.37 -6.20
N GLY A 313 2.57 -7.67 -5.46
CA GLY A 313 3.86 -8.01 -6.03
C GLY A 313 4.93 -8.34 -5.00
N GLU A 314 6.15 -8.65 -5.49
CA GLU A 314 7.29 -9.08 -4.68
C GLU A 314 8.19 -7.90 -4.21
N GLY A 315 7.90 -6.68 -4.68
CA GLY A 315 8.72 -5.52 -4.36
C GLY A 315 8.82 -5.29 -2.85
N TYR A 316 9.98 -4.83 -2.42
CA TYR A 316 10.34 -4.66 -1.00
C TYR A 316 10.10 -5.92 -0.15
N LYS A 317 10.11 -7.11 -0.79
CA LYS A 317 9.92 -8.41 -0.12
C LYS A 317 8.63 -8.53 0.70
N GLY A 318 7.67 -7.63 0.48
CA GLY A 318 6.44 -7.52 1.25
C GLY A 318 6.62 -6.93 2.65
N HIS A 319 7.76 -6.28 2.94
CA HIS A 319 8.04 -5.69 4.26
C HIS A 319 7.16 -4.47 4.55
N VAL A 320 6.91 -4.27 5.84
CA VAL A 320 6.14 -3.16 6.41
C VAL A 320 7.10 -2.07 6.87
N PHE A 321 6.90 -0.85 6.36
CA PHE A 321 7.68 0.35 6.65
C PHE A 321 6.82 1.37 7.43
N TRP A 322 7.30 2.61 7.55
CA TRP A 322 6.56 3.77 8.06
C TRP A 322 5.38 4.17 7.16
N ASP A 323 5.33 3.64 5.95
CA ASP A 323 4.25 3.76 4.98
C ASP A 323 2.88 3.54 5.62
N THR A 324 2.82 2.53 6.51
CA THR A 324 1.58 2.17 7.20
C THR A 324 1.14 3.28 8.12
N GLU A 325 2.01 3.79 8.99
CA GLU A 325 1.68 4.77 10.03
C GLU A 325 1.29 6.13 9.45
N ILE A 326 2.03 6.59 8.43
CA ILE A 326 1.93 7.96 7.93
C ILE A 326 0.98 8.10 6.73
N PHE A 327 0.94 7.11 5.84
CA PHE A 327 0.22 7.23 4.57
C PHE A 327 -1.03 6.35 4.49
N ILE A 328 -0.96 5.10 4.97
CA ILE A 328 -2.04 4.12 4.82
C ILE A 328 -3.06 4.22 5.96
N LEU A 329 -2.58 4.28 7.20
CA LEU A 329 -3.41 4.31 8.40
C LEU A 329 -4.45 5.44 8.38
N PRO A 330 -4.15 6.68 7.96
CA PRO A 330 -5.15 7.75 7.94
C PRO A 330 -6.37 7.44 7.06
N PHE A 331 -6.21 6.76 5.91
CA PHE A 331 -7.34 6.30 5.10
C PHE A 331 -8.27 5.43 5.95
N PHE A 332 -7.73 4.44 6.65
CA PHE A 332 -8.52 3.56 7.49
C PHE A 332 -9.03 4.25 8.74
N LEU A 333 -8.26 5.11 9.36
CA LEU A 333 -8.66 5.85 10.56
C LEU A 333 -9.97 6.61 10.37
N TYR A 334 -10.09 7.30 9.24
CA TYR A 334 -11.26 8.14 8.96
C TYR A 334 -12.34 7.45 8.13
N GLN A 335 -12.15 6.18 7.74
CA GLN A 335 -13.13 5.37 7.02
C GLN A 335 -13.52 4.08 7.77
N PHE A 336 -12.55 3.44 8.44
CA PHE A 336 -12.69 2.13 9.10
C PHE A 336 -11.82 2.09 10.37
N PRO A 337 -12.17 2.80 11.44
CA PRO A 337 -11.30 2.96 12.62
C PRO A 337 -10.80 1.64 13.23
N GLU A 338 -11.60 0.57 13.17
CA GLU A 338 -11.19 -0.76 13.66
C GLU A 338 -10.04 -1.36 12.84
N VAL A 339 -9.97 -1.07 11.55
CA VAL A 339 -8.83 -1.49 10.71
C VAL A 339 -7.57 -0.71 11.10
N ALA A 340 -7.68 0.61 11.31
CA ALA A 340 -6.57 1.42 11.80
C ALA A 340 -6.04 0.90 13.16
N LYS A 341 -6.95 0.51 14.07
CA LYS A 341 -6.59 -0.14 15.32
C LYS A 341 -5.80 -1.43 15.12
N ASN A 342 -6.22 -2.28 14.18
CA ASN A 342 -5.51 -3.52 13.87
C ASN A 342 -4.08 -3.26 13.36
N LEU A 343 -3.88 -2.23 12.54
CA LEU A 343 -2.55 -1.84 12.07
C LEU A 343 -1.64 -1.38 13.23
N LEU A 344 -2.17 -0.67 14.22
CA LEU A 344 -1.43 -0.31 15.43
C LEU A 344 -1.15 -1.52 16.33
N LEU A 345 -2.11 -2.46 16.44
CA LEU A 345 -1.93 -3.71 17.20
C LEU A 345 -0.82 -4.58 16.60
N TYR A 346 -0.64 -4.60 15.27
CA TYR A 346 0.51 -5.25 14.63
C TYR A 346 1.83 -4.79 15.23
N ARG A 347 2.03 -3.48 15.40
CA ARG A 347 3.26 -2.93 16.02
C ARG A 347 3.35 -3.29 17.51
N TYR A 348 2.24 -3.19 18.24
CA TYR A 348 2.21 -3.56 19.65
C TYR A 348 2.59 -5.02 19.89
N ASP A 349 2.06 -5.94 19.09
CA ASP A 349 2.33 -7.38 19.25
C ASP A 349 3.80 -7.73 18.88
N ARG A 350 4.51 -6.82 18.21
CA ARG A 350 5.94 -6.94 17.83
C ARG A 350 6.88 -6.07 18.65
N LEU A 351 6.39 -5.51 19.73
CA LEU A 351 7.16 -4.62 20.61
C LEU A 351 8.45 -5.28 21.13
N GLU A 352 8.46 -6.59 21.39
CA GLU A 352 9.68 -7.28 21.85
C GLU A 352 10.78 -7.30 20.78
N GLY A 353 10.44 -7.40 19.51
CA GLY A 353 11.41 -7.24 18.41
C GLY A 353 12.05 -5.85 18.41
N ALA A 354 11.24 -4.80 18.62
CA ALA A 354 11.73 -3.42 18.72
C ALA A 354 12.60 -3.17 19.97
N ARG A 355 12.24 -3.76 21.10
CA ARG A 355 13.07 -3.75 22.32
C ARG A 355 14.40 -4.45 22.11
N GLN A 356 14.39 -5.59 21.41
CA GLN A 356 15.63 -6.31 21.11
C GLN A 356 16.53 -5.46 20.21
N LYS A 357 15.99 -4.84 19.16
CA LYS A 357 16.75 -3.92 18.30
C LYS A 357 17.35 -2.77 19.10
N ALA A 358 16.60 -2.13 20.01
CA ALA A 358 17.12 -1.09 20.89
C ALA A 358 18.31 -1.59 21.72
N ARG A 359 18.20 -2.76 22.35
CA ARG A 359 19.31 -3.39 23.12
C ARG A 359 20.53 -3.68 22.26
N ASP A 360 20.35 -4.16 21.04
CA ASP A 360 21.44 -4.48 20.10
C ASP A 360 22.26 -3.24 19.72
N TYR A 361 21.59 -2.07 19.70
CA TYR A 361 22.21 -0.75 19.49
C TYR A 361 22.56 -0.02 20.81
N HIS A 362 22.47 -0.71 21.97
CA HIS A 362 22.76 -0.16 23.31
C HIS A 362 21.82 0.98 23.76
N TYR A 363 20.57 0.99 23.27
CA TYR A 363 19.53 1.91 23.70
C TYR A 363 18.51 1.24 24.62
N GLN A 364 17.74 2.05 25.35
CA GLN A 364 16.59 1.61 26.15
C GLN A 364 15.29 1.69 25.33
N GLY A 365 14.19 1.20 25.90
CA GLY A 365 12.88 1.27 25.27
C GLY A 365 12.78 0.44 23.98
N ALA A 366 12.06 0.96 22.99
CA ALA A 366 11.81 0.28 21.74
C ALA A 366 12.21 1.10 20.52
N LEU A 367 13.15 0.57 19.72
CA LEU A 367 13.52 1.04 18.40
C LEU A 367 12.86 0.12 17.36
N PHE A 368 11.79 0.59 16.75
CA PHE A 368 11.10 -0.19 15.72
C PHE A 368 11.98 -0.43 14.49
N PRO A 369 11.88 -1.61 13.84
CA PRO A 369 12.65 -1.91 12.65
C PRO A 369 12.24 -0.98 11.49
N TRP A 370 13.20 -0.62 10.65
CA TRP A 370 12.90 0.09 9.40
C TRP A 370 12.07 -0.78 8.47
N GLU A 371 12.51 -2.01 8.23
CA GLU A 371 11.77 -3.04 7.51
C GLU A 371 11.27 -4.11 8.49
N SER A 372 9.96 -4.30 8.58
CA SER A 372 9.33 -5.28 9.48
C SER A 372 8.65 -6.40 8.69
N ALA A 373 8.73 -7.62 9.21
CA ALA A 373 7.97 -8.77 8.75
C ALA A 373 7.23 -9.43 9.92
N HIS A 374 7.03 -10.74 9.87
CA HIS A 374 6.23 -11.50 10.84
C HIS A 374 6.79 -11.51 12.28
N THR A 375 8.11 -11.35 12.47
CA THR A 375 8.76 -11.41 13.79
C THR A 375 8.83 -10.06 14.50
N GLY A 376 8.75 -8.96 13.77
CA GLY A 376 9.01 -7.61 14.28
C GLY A 376 10.51 -7.31 14.51
N GLN A 377 11.40 -8.19 14.08
CA GLN A 377 12.83 -7.94 14.00
C GLN A 377 13.18 -7.11 12.78
N GLU A 378 14.41 -6.56 12.74
CA GLU A 378 14.90 -5.83 11.58
C GLU A 378 15.12 -6.76 10.38
N GLU A 379 14.52 -6.41 9.25
CA GLU A 379 14.60 -7.17 8.00
C GLU A 379 15.35 -6.42 6.89
N THR A 380 15.81 -5.20 7.14
CA THR A 380 16.64 -4.46 6.19
C THR A 380 17.92 -5.23 5.88
N PRO A 381 18.23 -5.50 4.60
CA PRO A 381 19.47 -6.16 4.23
C PRO A 381 20.70 -5.35 4.67
N LYS A 382 21.74 -6.00 5.14
CA LYS A 382 22.98 -5.31 5.54
C LYS A 382 23.69 -4.66 4.35
N PHE A 383 23.53 -5.22 3.18
CA PHE A 383 24.20 -4.76 1.98
C PHE A 383 23.20 -4.60 0.82
N ALA A 384 23.35 -3.53 0.07
CA ALA A 384 22.66 -3.34 -1.20
C ALA A 384 23.10 -4.38 -2.24
N ALA A 385 22.43 -4.42 -3.38
CA ALA A 385 22.82 -5.23 -4.52
C ALA A 385 24.28 -4.93 -4.93
N LEU A 386 24.94 -5.91 -5.56
CA LEU A 386 26.30 -5.74 -6.08
C LEU A 386 26.32 -4.61 -7.10
N ASN A 387 27.14 -3.59 -6.87
CA ASN A 387 27.41 -2.58 -7.87
C ASN A 387 28.27 -3.19 -8.98
N ILE A 388 27.71 -3.32 -10.18
CA ILE A 388 28.35 -3.96 -11.34
C ILE A 388 29.62 -3.20 -11.78
N LYS A 389 29.64 -1.86 -11.62
CA LYS A 389 30.79 -1.03 -12.02
C LYS A 389 31.97 -1.18 -11.06
N THR A 390 31.71 -1.23 -9.76
CA THR A 390 32.77 -1.28 -8.73
C THR A 390 33.09 -2.68 -8.27
N GLY A 391 32.21 -3.67 -8.53
CA GLY A 391 32.34 -5.04 -8.02
C GLY A 391 32.18 -5.14 -6.50
N THR A 392 31.66 -4.09 -5.82
CA THR A 392 31.49 -4.04 -4.36
C THR A 392 30.02 -3.91 -4.00
N ARG A 393 29.65 -4.37 -2.81
CA ARG A 393 28.37 -4.11 -2.17
C ARG A 393 28.50 -2.92 -1.22
N GLN A 394 27.57 -1.99 -1.29
CA GLN A 394 27.48 -0.88 -0.33
C GLN A 394 26.68 -1.33 0.89
N GLU A 395 27.12 -0.95 2.08
CA GLU A 395 26.36 -1.14 3.31
C GLU A 395 25.08 -0.29 3.27
N VAL A 396 23.96 -0.84 3.72
CA VAL A 396 22.68 -0.14 3.83
C VAL A 396 22.56 0.46 5.21
N ALA A 397 22.51 1.78 5.29
CA ALA A 397 22.51 2.51 6.56
C ALA A 397 21.15 2.55 7.26
N SER A 398 20.06 2.28 6.55
CA SER A 398 18.67 2.45 7.00
C SER A 398 18.36 1.74 8.32
N ALA A 399 18.75 0.47 8.46
CA ALA A 399 18.56 -0.28 9.72
C ALA A 399 19.17 0.38 10.94
N ALA A 400 20.33 1.05 10.74
CA ALA A 400 21.14 1.64 11.81
C ALA A 400 20.83 3.11 12.08
N ALA A 401 20.15 3.81 11.17
CA ALA A 401 20.03 5.26 11.21
C ALA A 401 18.62 5.82 10.96
N GLU A 402 17.70 5.09 10.30
CA GLU A 402 16.33 5.53 10.11
C GLU A 402 15.48 5.23 11.36
N HIS A 403 15.66 6.05 12.36
CA HIS A 403 15.07 5.87 13.68
C HIS A 403 13.69 6.55 13.83
N HIS A 404 13.34 7.45 12.92
CA HIS A 404 12.12 8.25 13.01
C HIS A 404 10.84 7.38 13.03
N ILE A 405 10.86 6.17 12.44
CA ILE A 405 9.74 5.23 12.47
C ILE A 405 9.19 4.98 13.88
N SER A 406 10.01 5.07 14.93
CA SER A 406 9.56 4.94 16.32
C SER A 406 8.72 6.14 16.77
N ALA A 407 9.04 7.34 16.31
CA ALA A 407 8.23 8.54 16.58
C ALA A 407 6.99 8.62 15.68
N ASP A 408 7.08 8.15 14.43
CA ASP A 408 5.95 8.05 13.50
C ASP A 408 4.85 7.15 14.06
N LEU A 409 5.23 6.05 14.72
CA LEU A 409 4.28 5.19 15.41
C LEU A 409 3.58 5.92 16.59
N ALA A 410 4.32 6.67 17.39
CA ALA A 410 3.71 7.45 18.48
C ALA A 410 2.76 8.52 17.94
N TYR A 411 3.11 9.17 16.82
CA TYR A 411 2.25 10.09 16.09
C TYR A 411 0.95 9.38 15.64
N ALA A 412 1.05 8.21 15.01
CA ALA A 412 -0.11 7.44 14.56
C ALA A 412 -1.02 6.99 15.72
N VAL A 413 -0.45 6.63 16.88
CA VAL A 413 -1.21 6.34 18.11
C VAL A 413 -1.99 7.58 18.57
N GLN A 414 -1.36 8.77 18.54
CA GLN A 414 -2.03 10.02 18.90
C GLN A 414 -3.17 10.35 17.93
N GLU A 415 -2.93 10.20 16.62
CA GLU A 415 -3.97 10.43 15.60
C GLU A 415 -5.17 9.49 15.81
N TYR A 416 -4.90 8.21 16.07
CA TYR A 416 -5.96 7.25 16.36
C TYR A 416 -6.78 7.63 17.60
N VAL A 417 -6.11 7.94 18.70
CA VAL A 417 -6.78 8.26 19.98
C VAL A 417 -7.62 9.54 19.86
N GLN A 418 -7.10 10.58 19.21
CA GLN A 418 -7.86 11.82 19.07
C GLN A 418 -9.03 11.73 18.09
N ALA A 419 -8.94 10.89 17.06
CA ALA A 419 -10.01 10.69 16.09
C ALA A 419 -11.13 9.77 16.60
N THR A 420 -10.81 8.81 17.47
CA THR A 420 -11.75 7.78 17.95
C THR A 420 -12.21 7.95 19.39
N GLU A 421 -11.43 8.65 20.21
CA GLU A 421 -11.60 8.70 21.68
C GLU A 421 -11.54 7.31 22.35
N ASP A 422 -10.87 6.32 21.75
CA ASP A 422 -10.71 4.97 22.30
C ASP A 422 -9.77 4.95 23.51
N GLN A 423 -10.31 5.32 24.67
CA GLN A 423 -9.58 5.32 25.94
C GLN A 423 -9.13 3.91 26.35
N SER A 424 -9.88 2.87 25.96
CA SER A 424 -9.51 1.48 26.27
C SER A 424 -8.21 1.09 25.54
N PHE A 425 -8.09 1.42 24.26
CA PHE A 425 -6.84 1.22 23.51
C PHE A 425 -5.70 2.04 24.11
N LEU A 426 -5.94 3.34 24.39
CA LEU A 426 -4.93 4.20 24.99
C LEU A 426 -4.36 3.61 26.27
N GLU A 427 -5.23 3.23 27.23
CA GLU A 427 -4.81 2.74 28.56
C GLU A 427 -4.15 1.35 28.49
N THR A 428 -4.58 0.47 27.61
CA THR A 428 -4.09 -0.92 27.57
C THR A 428 -2.90 -1.14 26.63
N LYS A 429 -2.76 -0.33 25.57
CA LYS A 429 -1.78 -0.51 24.49
C LYS A 429 -1.05 0.78 24.13
N GLY A 430 -1.79 1.87 23.90
CA GLY A 430 -1.26 3.14 23.40
C GLY A 430 -0.20 3.74 24.33
N LYS A 431 -0.45 3.80 25.64
CA LYS A 431 0.53 4.29 26.63
C LYS A 431 1.82 3.46 26.64
N THR A 432 1.72 2.15 26.45
CA THR A 432 2.90 1.30 26.37
C THR A 432 3.75 1.63 25.13
N LEU A 433 3.12 1.77 23.95
CA LEU A 433 3.84 2.16 22.74
C LEU A 433 4.50 3.54 22.89
N ILE A 434 3.76 4.54 23.40
CA ILE A 434 4.28 5.90 23.64
C ILE A 434 5.44 5.87 24.65
N HIS A 435 5.31 5.13 25.75
CA HIS A 435 6.35 5.02 26.78
C HIS A 435 7.64 4.42 26.21
N GLU A 436 7.54 3.28 25.55
CA GLU A 436 8.69 2.53 25.05
C GLU A 436 9.46 3.29 23.97
N THR A 437 8.73 3.97 23.06
CA THR A 437 9.36 4.80 22.05
C THR A 437 9.93 6.09 22.64
N ALA A 438 9.30 6.70 23.65
CA ALA A 438 9.87 7.83 24.39
C ALA A 438 11.14 7.43 25.14
N ALA A 439 11.15 6.27 25.82
CA ALA A 439 12.34 5.75 26.50
C ALA A 439 13.51 5.53 25.53
N PHE A 440 13.22 5.10 24.29
CA PHE A 440 14.24 5.04 23.24
C PHE A 440 14.84 6.42 22.99
N TRP A 441 14.04 7.46 22.75
CA TRP A 441 14.54 8.80 22.47
C TRP A 441 15.33 9.41 23.62
N LEU A 442 14.91 9.20 24.87
CA LEU A 442 15.67 9.63 26.05
C LEU A 442 17.08 9.04 26.08
N SER A 443 17.22 7.74 25.73
CA SER A 443 18.50 7.05 25.71
C SER A 443 19.32 7.34 24.44
N ARG A 444 18.67 7.76 23.35
CA ARG A 444 19.29 8.02 22.05
C ARG A 444 19.96 9.37 21.95
N ALA A 445 19.42 10.37 22.64
CA ALA A 445 19.95 11.72 22.62
C ALA A 445 21.31 11.81 23.31
N VAL A 446 22.18 12.64 22.75
CA VAL A 446 23.54 12.89 23.24
C VAL A 446 23.58 14.27 23.91
N LYS A 447 24.17 14.35 25.08
CA LYS A 447 24.37 15.64 25.75
C LYS A 447 25.53 16.38 25.11
N VAL A 448 25.28 17.59 24.63
CA VAL A 448 26.25 18.53 24.10
C VAL A 448 26.11 19.83 24.89
N ASP A 449 27.12 20.19 25.65
CA ASP A 449 27.09 21.31 26.57
C ASP A 449 25.83 21.32 27.48
N ASP A 450 24.93 22.27 27.32
CA ASP A 450 23.72 22.41 28.13
C ASP A 450 22.45 21.89 27.45
N HIS A 451 22.53 21.32 26.24
CA HIS A 451 21.40 20.81 25.48
C HIS A 451 21.59 19.34 25.08
N LEU A 452 20.57 18.75 24.43
CA LEU A 452 20.56 17.41 23.90
C LEU A 452 20.49 17.47 22.37
N GLU A 453 21.17 16.56 21.69
CA GLU A 453 21.19 16.45 20.24
C GLU A 453 20.95 15.01 19.80
N ILE A 454 20.50 14.81 18.55
CA ILE A 454 20.36 13.51 17.91
C ILE A 454 21.30 13.47 16.71
N HIS A 455 22.33 12.63 16.80
CA HIS A 455 23.39 12.53 15.81
C HIS A 455 23.26 11.30 14.95
N ARG A 456 23.85 11.32 13.75
CA ARG A 456 24.04 10.17 12.87
C ARG A 456 22.73 9.43 12.58
N VAL A 457 21.73 10.13 12.09
CA VAL A 457 20.45 9.60 11.65
C VAL A 457 20.27 9.74 10.13
N ILE A 458 19.26 9.08 9.61
CA ILE A 458 18.67 9.32 8.30
C ILE A 458 17.25 9.80 8.58
N GLY A 459 16.87 10.93 8.01
CA GLY A 459 15.49 11.41 8.00
C GLY A 459 14.69 10.77 6.87
N PRO A 460 13.47 11.26 6.58
CA PRO A 460 12.70 10.81 5.42
C PRO A 460 13.47 10.95 4.09
N ASP A 461 14.39 11.92 3.97
CA ASP A 461 15.27 12.05 2.82
C ASP A 461 16.43 11.04 2.88
N GLU A 462 16.27 9.91 2.26
CA GLU A 462 17.24 8.83 2.23
C GLU A 462 18.52 9.13 1.41
N TYR A 463 18.64 10.31 0.76
CA TYR A 463 19.89 10.74 0.12
C TYR A 463 20.87 11.37 1.10
N THR A 464 20.41 11.68 2.31
CA THR A 464 21.26 12.21 3.39
C THR A 464 21.43 11.16 4.50
N GLU A 465 22.62 10.56 4.57
CA GLU A 465 22.92 9.49 5.53
C GLU A 465 23.83 9.97 6.66
N TYR A 466 23.57 9.51 7.88
CA TYR A 466 24.37 9.81 9.10
C TYR A 466 24.50 11.28 9.41
N ILE A 467 23.43 12.04 9.19
CA ILE A 467 23.34 13.48 9.47
C ILE A 467 23.04 13.75 10.94
N ASP A 468 23.39 14.93 11.40
CA ASP A 468 23.15 15.36 12.77
C ASP A 468 21.99 16.37 12.82
N ASN A 469 21.17 16.26 13.86
CA ASN A 469 20.01 17.13 14.11
C ASN A 469 19.05 17.28 12.93
N ASN A 470 18.68 16.16 12.29
CA ASN A 470 17.64 16.19 11.27
C ASN A 470 16.35 16.78 11.86
N ALA A 471 15.80 17.79 11.20
CA ALA A 471 14.64 18.54 11.70
C ALA A 471 13.43 17.62 11.90
N TYR A 472 13.08 16.79 10.93
CA TYR A 472 11.98 15.84 11.04
C TYR A 472 12.14 14.94 12.27
N THR A 473 13.28 14.27 12.39
CA THR A 473 13.58 13.35 13.49
C THR A 473 13.52 14.04 14.85
N ASN A 474 14.13 15.22 14.98
CA ASN A 474 14.17 15.93 16.27
C ASN A 474 12.77 16.41 16.71
N TYR A 475 11.97 16.98 15.79
CA TYR A 475 10.61 17.42 16.10
C TYR A 475 9.68 16.24 16.42
N LEU A 476 9.75 15.13 15.68
CA LEU A 476 8.93 13.95 15.94
C LEU A 476 9.36 13.26 17.25
N ALA A 477 10.66 13.19 17.56
CA ALA A 477 11.15 12.68 18.85
C ALA A 477 10.65 13.55 20.02
N HIS A 478 10.72 14.89 19.88
CA HIS A 478 10.17 15.83 20.85
C HIS A 478 8.65 15.61 21.03
N TYR A 479 7.92 15.48 19.93
CA TYR A 479 6.47 15.23 19.95
C TYR A 479 6.14 13.91 20.65
N ASN A 480 6.85 12.82 20.37
CA ASN A 480 6.67 11.51 21.03
C ASN A 480 6.89 11.61 22.55
N VAL A 481 7.97 12.29 22.99
CA VAL A 481 8.24 12.46 24.43
C VAL A 481 7.19 13.37 25.08
N ALA A 482 6.69 14.39 24.37
CA ALA A 482 5.59 15.23 24.85
C ALA A 482 4.28 14.42 25.03
N LEU A 483 4.01 13.44 24.17
CA LEU A 483 2.88 12.52 24.34
C LEU A 483 3.01 11.66 25.60
N ALA A 484 4.22 11.22 25.96
CA ALA A 484 4.45 10.48 27.21
C ALA A 484 4.08 11.33 28.43
N VAL A 485 4.43 12.61 28.45
CA VAL A 485 4.03 13.56 29.50
C VAL A 485 2.52 13.81 29.47
N LYS A 486 1.94 14.09 28.30
CA LYS A 486 0.51 14.35 28.09
C LYS A 486 -0.36 13.23 28.64
N TYR A 487 -0.02 11.98 28.37
CA TYR A 487 -0.79 10.80 28.75
C TYR A 487 -0.36 10.15 30.06
N GLN A 488 0.63 10.75 30.76
CA GLN A 488 1.22 10.16 31.97
C GLN A 488 1.66 8.70 31.74
N ALA A 489 2.38 8.49 30.64
CA ALA A 489 2.83 7.18 30.19
C ALA A 489 4.17 6.80 30.85
N GLY A 490 4.20 6.59 32.15
CA GLY A 490 5.36 6.22 32.91
C GLY A 490 5.28 6.63 34.38
N ASP A 491 6.28 6.29 35.16
CA ASP A 491 6.38 6.69 36.56
C ASP A 491 6.85 8.17 36.70
N PRO A 492 6.76 8.78 37.89
CA PRO A 492 7.14 10.17 38.09
C PRO A 492 8.60 10.51 37.76
N LEU A 493 9.54 9.55 37.91
CA LEU A 493 10.94 9.74 37.57
C LEU A 493 11.12 9.81 36.06
N PHE A 494 10.54 8.87 35.33
CA PHE A 494 10.53 8.86 33.89
C PHE A 494 9.91 10.13 33.31
N LEU A 495 8.77 10.57 33.84
CA LEU A 495 8.12 11.81 33.38
C LEU A 495 8.98 13.06 33.64
N LYS A 496 9.76 13.07 34.71
CA LYS A 496 10.75 14.14 34.96
C LYS A 496 11.89 14.12 33.95
N GLU A 497 12.36 12.94 33.55
CA GLU A 497 13.36 12.77 32.50
C GLU A 497 12.80 13.22 31.14
N CYS A 498 11.55 12.87 30.83
CA CYS A 498 10.85 13.38 29.66
C CYS A 498 10.80 14.92 29.66
N GLN A 499 10.43 15.55 30.77
CA GLN A 499 10.39 17.02 30.84
C GLN A 499 11.78 17.64 30.61
N ASN A 500 12.84 17.07 31.19
CA ASN A 500 14.20 17.54 30.96
C ASN A 500 14.64 17.37 29.49
N PHE A 501 14.20 16.30 28.81
CA PHE A 501 14.43 16.11 27.40
C PHE A 501 13.73 17.19 26.56
N LEU A 502 12.46 17.46 26.84
CA LEU A 502 11.68 18.49 26.12
C LEU A 502 12.28 19.89 26.28
N ASP A 503 12.78 20.20 27.48
CA ASP A 503 13.38 21.51 27.77
C ASP A 503 14.74 21.69 27.07
N LYS A 504 15.44 20.60 26.71
CA LYS A 504 16.84 20.63 26.27
C LYS A 504 17.11 20.13 24.86
N LEU A 505 16.18 19.39 24.24
CA LEU A 505 16.40 18.88 22.90
C LEU A 505 16.56 20.05 21.91
N TYR A 506 17.63 20.02 21.16
CA TYR A 506 17.86 20.97 20.07
C TYR A 506 16.83 20.76 18.97
N LEU A 507 16.08 21.79 18.65
CA LEU A 507 15.13 21.81 17.54
C LEU A 507 15.62 22.82 16.51
N PRO A 508 15.87 22.43 15.24
CA PRO A 508 16.23 23.35 14.19
C PRO A 508 15.17 24.44 14.02
N VAL A 509 15.58 25.71 14.09
CA VAL A 509 14.68 26.86 13.98
C VAL A 509 14.95 27.65 12.70
N PRO A 510 13.97 28.45 12.22
CA PRO A 510 14.17 29.29 11.05
C PRO A 510 15.35 30.26 11.22
N ASN A 511 16.23 30.30 10.23
CA ASN A 511 17.34 31.23 10.17
C ASN A 511 16.87 32.67 9.80
N LYS A 512 17.79 33.59 9.56
CA LYS A 512 17.47 35.00 9.16
C LYS A 512 16.69 35.07 7.84
N GLU A 513 16.82 34.08 6.97
CA GLU A 513 16.08 33.95 5.71
C GLU A 513 14.77 33.24 5.86
N GLN A 514 14.37 32.90 7.09
CA GLN A 514 13.17 32.10 7.43
C GLN A 514 13.22 30.65 6.91
N LEU A 515 14.42 30.13 6.66
CA LEU A 515 14.63 28.74 6.26
C LEU A 515 14.97 27.90 7.50
N ILE A 516 14.32 26.78 7.66
CA ILE A 516 14.64 25.74 8.64
C ILE A 516 15.64 24.80 7.98
N PRO A 517 16.82 24.56 8.56
CA PRO A 517 17.76 23.58 8.00
C PRO A 517 17.20 22.18 8.15
N GLN A 518 17.30 21.33 7.10
CA GLN A 518 16.91 19.93 7.15
C GLN A 518 17.78 19.15 8.15
N ASP A 519 19.08 19.49 8.21
CA ASP A 519 20.07 19.05 9.17
C ASP A 519 21.12 20.13 9.38
N ASP A 520 22.06 19.93 10.29
CA ASP A 520 23.09 20.94 10.66
C ASP A 520 23.94 21.41 9.48
N THR A 521 24.06 20.60 8.43
CA THR A 521 24.95 20.86 7.29
C THR A 521 24.22 21.24 6.01
N TYR A 522 22.95 20.92 5.86
CA TYR A 522 22.22 20.98 4.59
C TYR A 522 22.32 22.33 3.89
N LEU A 523 22.06 23.45 4.60
CA LEU A 523 22.05 24.78 4.00
C LEU A 523 23.45 25.27 3.57
N SER A 524 24.52 24.61 4.02
CA SER A 524 25.91 24.94 3.65
C SER A 524 26.46 24.11 2.50
N LYS A 525 25.75 23.02 2.12
CA LYS A 525 26.16 22.12 1.04
C LYS A 525 26.06 22.82 -0.33
N PRO A 526 26.88 22.42 -1.33
CA PRO A 526 26.77 22.93 -2.70
C PRO A 526 25.41 22.70 -3.34
N VAL A 527 24.98 23.63 -4.16
CA VAL A 527 23.77 23.54 -4.99
C VAL A 527 24.15 23.13 -6.40
N ILE A 528 23.44 22.18 -6.97
CA ILE A 528 23.57 21.77 -8.38
C ILE A 528 22.27 22.01 -9.14
N ASP A 529 22.34 21.99 -10.47
CA ASP A 529 21.15 22.01 -11.33
C ASP A 529 20.48 20.63 -11.33
N LEU A 530 19.22 20.57 -10.92
CA LEU A 530 18.44 19.36 -10.81
C LEU A 530 17.46 19.13 -11.97
N THR A 531 17.44 20.03 -12.97
CA THR A 531 16.45 20.01 -14.06
C THR A 531 16.38 18.66 -14.74
N THR A 532 17.53 18.11 -15.17
CA THR A 532 17.59 16.81 -15.87
C THR A 532 17.14 15.64 -15.01
N TYR A 533 17.39 15.69 -13.70
CA TYR A 533 17.00 14.61 -12.77
C TYR A 533 15.51 14.66 -12.46
N LYS A 534 14.91 15.86 -12.37
CA LYS A 534 13.47 16.04 -12.18
C LYS A 534 12.63 15.58 -13.37
N GLU A 535 13.20 15.58 -14.59
CA GLU A 535 12.54 15.06 -15.78
C GLU A 535 12.39 13.52 -15.78
N ARG A 536 13.07 12.82 -14.88
CA ARG A 536 13.08 11.35 -14.76
C ARG A 536 12.80 10.89 -13.32
N PRO A 537 11.67 11.28 -12.73
CA PRO A 537 11.37 10.94 -11.35
C PRO A 537 11.19 9.42 -11.18
N GLY A 538 11.60 8.91 -10.02
CA GLY A 538 11.51 7.48 -9.68
C GLY A 538 12.59 6.59 -10.28
N SER A 539 13.50 7.15 -11.09
CA SER A 539 14.58 6.40 -11.76
C SER A 539 15.90 6.37 -10.99
N GLN A 540 16.03 7.13 -9.90
CA GLN A 540 17.28 7.38 -9.19
C GLN A 540 18.43 7.80 -10.13
N SER A 541 18.08 8.59 -11.15
CA SER A 541 18.98 8.95 -12.24
C SER A 541 20.22 9.69 -11.75
N ILE A 542 20.13 10.45 -10.66
CA ILE A 542 21.27 11.15 -10.04
C ILE A 542 22.37 10.16 -9.60
N LEU A 543 22.02 8.93 -9.19
CA LEU A 543 22.98 7.90 -8.78
C LEU A 543 23.73 7.26 -9.98
N LEU A 544 23.37 7.61 -11.21
CA LEU A 544 24.14 7.25 -12.41
C LEU A 544 25.34 8.20 -12.58
N ASP A 545 25.26 9.45 -12.14
CA ASP A 545 26.26 10.49 -12.29
C ASP A 545 27.10 10.69 -11.02
N TYR A 546 26.49 10.57 -9.85
CA TYR A 546 27.10 10.75 -8.53
C TYR A 546 27.06 9.48 -7.70
N ALA A 547 28.11 9.22 -6.94
CA ALA A 547 28.05 8.19 -5.91
C ALA A 547 27.10 8.63 -4.77
N ARG A 548 26.50 7.69 -4.03
CA ARG A 548 25.59 8.02 -2.92
C ARG A 548 26.25 8.93 -1.87
N SER A 549 27.53 8.71 -1.57
CA SER A 549 28.31 9.57 -0.68
C SER A 549 28.52 10.99 -1.22
N GLU A 550 28.53 11.18 -2.53
CA GLU A 550 28.64 12.49 -3.15
C GLU A 550 27.29 13.22 -3.11
N VAL A 551 26.18 12.51 -3.35
CA VAL A 551 24.82 13.05 -3.23
C VAL A 551 24.57 13.55 -1.80
N ASN A 552 25.05 12.83 -0.79
CA ASN A 552 24.98 13.22 0.62
C ASN A 552 25.63 14.61 0.90
N GLU A 553 26.60 15.04 0.10
CA GLU A 553 27.28 16.32 0.24
C GLU A 553 26.66 17.45 -0.61
N LEU A 554 25.48 17.22 -1.19
CA LEU A 554 24.78 18.18 -2.04
C LEU A 554 23.44 18.61 -1.41
N GLN A 555 22.93 19.79 -1.82
CA GLN A 555 21.56 20.18 -1.51
C GLN A 555 20.59 19.49 -2.47
N VAL A 556 20.37 18.21 -2.25
CA VAL A 556 19.45 17.36 -3.01
C VAL A 556 18.66 16.51 -2.04
N SER A 557 17.35 16.46 -2.21
CA SER A 557 16.48 15.58 -1.45
C SER A 557 15.79 14.57 -2.37
N LYS A 558 15.79 13.29 -1.98
CA LYS A 558 15.08 12.22 -2.68
C LYS A 558 13.58 12.46 -2.65
N GLN A 559 13.08 12.85 -1.47
CA GLN A 559 11.66 12.98 -1.15
C GLN A 559 11.42 14.02 -0.07
N ALA A 560 10.14 14.28 0.27
CA ALA A 560 9.75 15.19 1.32
C ALA A 560 10.35 14.77 2.68
N ASP A 561 11.15 15.63 3.28
CA ASP A 561 11.70 15.53 4.65
C ASP A 561 11.18 16.70 5.48
N LEU A 562 11.75 17.89 5.35
CA LEU A 562 11.24 19.08 6.04
C LEU A 562 9.79 19.37 5.64
N VAL A 563 9.41 19.20 4.38
CA VAL A 563 8.02 19.41 3.93
C VAL A 563 7.06 18.42 4.60
N MET A 564 7.50 17.19 4.86
CA MET A 564 6.73 16.21 5.64
C MET A 564 6.54 16.68 7.09
N LEU A 565 7.57 17.23 7.72
CA LEU A 565 7.47 17.82 9.06
C LEU A 565 6.44 18.95 9.11
N LEU A 566 6.46 19.86 8.12
CA LEU A 566 5.51 20.97 8.03
C LEU A 566 4.06 20.46 7.91
N TYR A 567 3.85 19.34 7.22
CA TYR A 567 2.56 18.70 7.10
C TYR A 567 2.09 18.04 8.41
N LEU A 568 2.94 17.24 9.06
CA LEU A 568 2.55 16.47 10.24
C LEU A 568 2.35 17.32 11.50
N LEU A 569 3.16 18.37 11.68
CA LEU A 569 3.11 19.24 12.85
C LEU A 569 2.80 20.70 12.48
N PRO A 570 1.63 20.96 11.86
CA PRO A 570 1.27 22.26 11.31
C PRO A 570 1.20 23.39 12.32
N GLU A 571 0.98 23.09 13.60
CA GLU A 571 0.88 24.05 14.69
C GLU A 571 2.23 24.66 15.10
N TYR A 572 3.34 24.04 14.73
CA TYR A 572 4.68 24.55 15.05
C TYR A 572 5.15 25.64 14.11
N PHE A 573 4.53 25.79 12.94
CA PHE A 573 5.06 26.63 11.87
C PHE A 573 4.01 27.60 11.34
N SER A 574 4.35 28.89 11.33
CA SER A 574 3.50 29.92 10.74
C SER A 574 3.45 29.81 9.22
N GLN A 575 2.36 30.28 8.61
CA GLN A 575 2.17 30.21 7.17
C GLN A 575 3.30 30.84 6.32
N PRO A 576 3.89 32.00 6.71
CA PRO A 576 5.07 32.53 6.00
C PRO A 576 6.28 31.60 6.04
N ILE A 577 6.52 30.92 7.17
CA ILE A 577 7.59 29.92 7.29
C ILE A 577 7.29 28.72 6.37
N VAL A 578 6.08 28.21 6.39
CA VAL A 578 5.66 27.10 5.51
C VAL A 578 5.89 27.46 4.04
N SER A 579 5.40 28.63 3.59
CA SER A 579 5.54 29.07 2.20
C SER A 579 7.01 29.19 1.79
N LYS A 580 7.84 29.83 2.63
CA LYS A 580 9.26 30.02 2.32
C LYS A 580 10.02 28.69 2.19
N ASN A 581 9.76 27.77 3.11
CA ASN A 581 10.43 26.47 3.12
C ASN A 581 9.92 25.53 2.02
N LEU A 582 8.62 25.50 1.75
CA LEU A 582 8.08 24.71 0.66
C LEU A 582 8.73 25.08 -0.68
N HIS A 583 8.80 26.37 -1.03
CA HIS A 583 9.45 26.82 -2.26
C HIS A 583 10.95 26.48 -2.30
N TYR A 584 11.62 26.59 -1.17
CA TYR A 584 13.06 26.30 -1.11
C TYR A 584 13.32 24.81 -1.34
N TYR A 585 12.66 23.95 -0.57
CA TYR A 585 12.89 22.51 -0.62
C TYR A 585 12.29 21.84 -1.86
N GLU A 586 11.21 22.36 -2.42
CA GLU A 586 10.70 21.88 -3.71
C GLU A 586 11.77 22.01 -4.82
N ASN A 587 12.49 23.11 -4.85
CA ASN A 587 13.58 23.30 -5.82
C ASN A 587 14.75 22.32 -5.63
N LYS A 588 14.87 21.71 -4.44
CA LYS A 588 15.93 20.76 -4.07
C LYS A 588 15.47 19.29 -4.11
N THR A 589 14.18 19.04 -4.19
CA THR A 589 13.62 17.68 -4.19
C THR A 589 13.45 17.19 -5.62
N ILE A 590 14.03 16.03 -5.93
CA ILE A 590 13.90 15.41 -7.27
C ILE A 590 12.71 14.45 -7.36
N HIS A 591 12.04 14.17 -6.26
CA HIS A 591 10.87 13.29 -6.17
C HIS A 591 11.12 11.85 -6.67
N ASP A 592 12.29 11.30 -6.35
CA ASP A 592 12.67 9.92 -6.66
C ASP A 592 11.96 8.89 -5.75
N SER A 593 10.77 9.22 -5.30
CA SER A 593 9.94 8.40 -4.42
C SER A 593 8.47 8.63 -4.67
N SER A 594 7.70 7.58 -4.50
CA SER A 594 6.24 7.61 -4.57
C SER A 594 5.57 8.34 -3.40
N LEU A 595 6.32 8.70 -2.35
CA LEU A 595 5.82 9.32 -1.12
C LEU A 595 5.83 10.85 -1.14
N SER A 596 6.43 11.49 -2.14
CA SER A 596 6.87 12.87 -2.07
C SER A 596 5.86 13.88 -2.62
N LYS A 597 5.42 13.73 -3.88
CA LYS A 597 4.63 14.75 -4.59
C LYS A 597 3.30 15.08 -3.94
N ALA A 598 2.59 14.08 -3.42
CA ALA A 598 1.31 14.28 -2.76
C ALA A 598 1.44 15.12 -1.47
N ILE A 599 2.52 14.99 -0.72
CA ILE A 599 2.79 15.79 0.48
C ILE A 599 3.10 17.24 0.11
N HIS A 600 3.92 17.46 -0.92
CA HIS A 600 4.15 18.80 -1.46
C HIS A 600 2.85 19.43 -1.98
N ALA A 601 1.95 18.67 -2.59
CA ALA A 601 0.62 19.13 -3.01
C ALA A 601 -0.24 19.60 -1.83
N ILE A 602 -0.21 18.89 -0.69
CA ILE A 602 -0.93 19.28 0.54
C ILE A 602 -0.42 20.65 1.03
N GLU A 603 0.89 20.83 1.13
CA GLU A 603 1.47 22.08 1.59
C GLU A 603 1.28 23.24 0.59
N ALA A 604 1.30 22.95 -0.72
CA ALA A 604 0.94 23.93 -1.75
C ALA A 604 -0.53 24.38 -1.63
N CYS A 605 -1.47 23.47 -1.34
CA CYS A 605 -2.84 23.83 -1.00
C CYS A 605 -2.89 24.76 0.22
N ARG A 606 -2.09 24.47 1.24
CA ARG A 606 -2.05 25.22 2.51
C ARG A 606 -1.58 26.67 2.31
N ILE A 607 -0.61 26.90 1.40
CA ILE A 607 -0.16 28.24 1.04
C ILE A 607 -0.98 28.87 -0.09
N GLN A 608 -2.05 28.22 -0.57
CA GLN A 608 -3.01 28.66 -1.58
C GLN A 608 -2.45 28.75 -3.01
N GLU A 609 -1.42 28.02 -3.34
CA GLU A 609 -0.89 27.89 -4.71
C GLU A 609 -1.56 26.70 -5.44
N MET A 610 -2.83 26.88 -5.80
CA MET A 610 -3.73 25.81 -6.21
C MET A 610 -3.35 25.15 -7.54
N GLU A 611 -2.86 25.90 -8.52
CA GLU A 611 -2.45 25.33 -9.82
C GLU A 611 -1.21 24.43 -9.65
N TRP A 612 -0.27 24.86 -8.83
CA TRP A 612 0.90 24.05 -8.49
C TRP A 612 0.52 22.80 -7.67
N ALA A 613 -0.32 22.96 -6.66
CA ALA A 613 -0.84 21.83 -5.87
C ALA A 613 -1.53 20.77 -6.75
N TYR A 614 -2.34 21.25 -7.70
CA TYR A 614 -3.06 20.36 -8.60
C TYR A 614 -2.12 19.64 -9.58
N HIS A 615 -1.11 20.32 -10.08
CA HIS A 615 -0.08 19.71 -10.92
C HIS A 615 0.67 18.59 -10.18
N LEU A 616 1.14 18.83 -8.95
CA LEU A 616 1.80 17.84 -8.12
C LEU A 616 0.89 16.63 -7.81
N PHE A 617 -0.40 16.88 -7.56
CA PHE A 617 -1.39 15.82 -7.37
C PHE A 617 -1.56 14.95 -8.61
N GLN A 618 -1.68 15.57 -9.80
CA GLN A 618 -1.79 14.82 -11.06
C GLN A 618 -0.56 13.97 -11.31
N GLU A 619 0.64 14.49 -11.06
CA GLU A 619 1.88 13.71 -11.16
C GLU A 619 1.95 12.56 -10.15
N ALA A 620 1.43 12.74 -8.94
CA ALA A 620 1.31 11.66 -7.97
C ALA A 620 0.32 10.56 -8.45
N CYS A 621 -0.79 10.93 -9.10
CA CYS A 621 -1.71 9.96 -9.72
C CYS A 621 -1.05 9.12 -10.81
N LEU A 622 -0.05 9.66 -11.51
CA LEU A 622 0.65 8.95 -12.59
C LEU A 622 1.68 7.91 -12.11
N ILE A 623 1.97 7.81 -10.83
CA ILE A 623 2.95 6.84 -10.30
C ILE A 623 2.58 5.41 -10.71
N ASP A 624 1.34 5.00 -10.42
CA ASP A 624 0.86 3.65 -10.79
C ASP A 624 0.01 3.65 -12.07
N LEU A 625 -0.64 4.76 -12.44
CA LEU A 625 -1.54 4.86 -13.58
C LEU A 625 -0.94 5.56 -14.81
N GLY A 626 0.29 6.04 -14.71
CA GLY A 626 0.97 6.76 -15.78
C GLY A 626 1.46 5.86 -16.92
N PRO A 627 2.09 6.44 -17.94
CA PRO A 627 2.49 5.72 -19.16
C PRO A 627 3.77 4.89 -19.03
N ASP A 628 4.59 5.06 -17.98
CA ASP A 628 5.81 4.28 -17.79
C ASP A 628 5.49 2.79 -17.65
N PRO A 629 5.97 1.90 -18.56
CA PRO A 629 5.63 0.48 -18.54
C PRO A 629 6.15 -0.27 -17.32
N HIS A 630 7.20 0.25 -16.68
CA HIS A 630 7.90 -0.43 -15.59
C HIS A 630 7.61 0.16 -14.19
N SER A 631 6.80 1.20 -14.09
CA SER A 631 6.55 1.90 -12.81
C SER A 631 5.98 1.00 -11.70
N SER A 632 5.25 -0.05 -12.04
CA SER A 632 4.56 -0.93 -11.09
C SER A 632 4.82 -2.42 -11.33
N ASP A 633 5.92 -2.78 -12.01
CA ASP A 633 6.24 -4.18 -12.34
C ASP A 633 6.28 -5.08 -11.10
N ASP A 634 6.82 -4.58 -9.99
CA ASP A 634 6.99 -5.31 -8.73
C ASP A 634 5.84 -5.10 -7.72
N GLY A 635 4.73 -4.51 -8.16
CA GLY A 635 3.55 -4.23 -7.33
C GLY A 635 3.17 -2.75 -7.24
N ILE A 636 1.96 -2.48 -6.79
CA ILE A 636 1.40 -1.14 -6.57
C ILE A 636 2.06 -0.46 -5.37
N HIS A 637 2.24 0.85 -5.41
CA HIS A 637 2.82 1.64 -4.32
C HIS A 637 1.76 1.97 -3.24
N ALA A 638 1.68 1.13 -2.20
CA ALA A 638 0.63 1.23 -1.18
C ALA A 638 0.58 2.63 -0.50
N ALA A 639 1.74 3.19 -0.13
CA ALA A 639 1.81 4.51 0.47
C ALA A 639 1.40 5.64 -0.49
N SER A 640 1.71 5.52 -1.79
CA SER A 640 1.24 6.49 -2.79
C SER A 640 -0.28 6.57 -2.86
N LEU A 641 -0.96 5.42 -2.78
CA LEU A 641 -2.43 5.39 -2.77
C LEU A 641 -3.00 6.10 -1.54
N GLY A 642 -2.40 5.87 -0.37
CA GLY A 642 -2.74 6.58 0.86
C GLY A 642 -2.47 8.08 0.73
N ALA A 643 -1.32 8.46 0.18
CA ALA A 643 -0.93 9.85 -0.03
C ALA A 643 -1.87 10.61 -0.98
N LEU A 644 -2.41 9.96 -2.02
CA LEU A 644 -3.45 10.55 -2.88
C LEU A 644 -4.71 10.88 -2.07
N TRP A 645 -5.13 9.97 -1.19
CA TRP A 645 -6.25 10.21 -0.30
C TRP A 645 -5.97 11.38 0.64
N LEU A 646 -4.77 11.45 1.24
CA LEU A 646 -4.35 12.56 2.09
C LEU A 646 -4.38 13.88 1.33
N ALA A 647 -3.89 13.94 0.09
CA ALA A 647 -3.88 15.15 -0.73
C ALA A 647 -5.30 15.69 -0.98
N VAL A 648 -6.25 14.78 -1.24
CA VAL A 648 -7.65 15.18 -1.45
C VAL A 648 -8.30 15.65 -0.15
N ILE A 649 -8.11 14.96 0.96
CA ILE A 649 -8.77 15.25 2.23
C ILE A 649 -8.09 16.40 2.98
N PHE A 650 -6.79 16.31 3.21
CA PHE A 650 -6.07 17.32 4.01
C PHE A 650 -5.56 18.50 3.16
N GLY A 651 -5.31 18.27 1.85
CA GLY A 651 -4.94 19.32 0.92
C GLY A 651 -6.16 20.08 0.38
N PHE A 652 -6.80 19.56 -0.67
CA PHE A 652 -7.85 20.28 -1.41
C PHE A 652 -9.13 20.49 -0.61
N SER A 653 -9.55 19.51 0.20
CA SER A 653 -10.72 19.70 1.08
C SER A 653 -10.39 20.54 2.30
N GLY A 654 -9.11 20.71 2.64
CA GLY A 654 -8.64 21.56 3.72
C GLY A 654 -9.09 21.09 5.10
N ILE A 655 -9.31 19.78 5.29
CA ILE A 655 -9.50 19.19 6.61
C ILE A 655 -8.21 19.38 7.41
N THR A 656 -8.34 19.72 8.67
CA THR A 656 -7.23 19.77 9.63
C THR A 656 -7.71 19.23 10.95
N VAL A 657 -6.92 18.36 11.55
CA VAL A 657 -7.16 17.81 12.88
C VAL A 657 -6.03 18.26 13.80
N THR A 658 -6.33 19.12 14.76
CA THR A 658 -5.33 19.67 15.66
C THR A 658 -5.88 19.70 17.08
N ASN A 659 -5.16 19.09 18.03
CA ASN A 659 -5.54 19.06 19.45
C ASN A 659 -6.99 18.57 19.69
N GLY A 660 -7.41 17.52 18.95
CA GLY A 660 -8.76 16.95 19.07
C GLY A 660 -9.88 17.81 18.49
N THR A 661 -9.54 18.81 17.68
CA THR A 661 -10.47 19.72 17.00
C THR A 661 -10.46 19.46 15.49
N LEU A 662 -11.65 19.30 14.91
CA LEU A 662 -11.83 19.15 13.46
C LEU A 662 -12.12 20.50 12.84
N SER A 663 -11.30 20.90 11.86
CA SER A 663 -11.44 22.13 11.10
C SER A 663 -11.51 21.83 9.60
N ILE A 664 -12.16 22.71 8.83
CA ILE A 664 -12.22 22.61 7.37
C ILE A 664 -12.09 23.99 6.71
N SER A 665 -11.22 24.09 5.72
CA SER A 665 -11.01 25.30 4.91
C SER A 665 -10.76 24.91 3.45
N PRO A 666 -11.83 24.59 2.68
CA PRO A 666 -11.70 23.97 1.36
C PRO A 666 -11.03 24.90 0.35
N ARG A 667 -10.20 24.32 -0.52
CA ARG A 667 -9.49 25.00 -1.62
C ARG A 667 -9.49 24.09 -2.84
N LEU A 668 -10.60 24.12 -3.58
CA LEU A 668 -10.76 23.26 -4.76
C LEU A 668 -9.96 23.81 -5.93
N PRO A 669 -9.25 22.98 -6.72
CA PRO A 669 -8.58 23.39 -7.93
C PRO A 669 -9.60 23.84 -8.99
N SER A 670 -9.13 24.55 -10.01
CA SER A 670 -9.99 25.05 -11.11
C SER A 670 -10.76 23.93 -11.82
N ALA A 671 -10.15 22.75 -11.97
CA ALA A 671 -10.71 21.57 -12.61
C ALA A 671 -11.86 20.90 -11.85
N TRP A 672 -12.02 21.16 -10.53
CA TRP A 672 -13.06 20.53 -9.71
C TRP A 672 -14.21 21.49 -9.43
N GLU A 673 -15.43 21.09 -9.79
CA GLU A 673 -16.65 21.83 -9.46
C GLU A 673 -17.20 21.43 -8.10
N LYS A 674 -17.12 20.14 -7.78
CA LYS A 674 -17.64 19.56 -6.56
C LYS A 674 -16.83 18.37 -6.14
N ILE A 675 -16.62 18.24 -4.82
CA ILE A 675 -16.14 17.02 -4.17
C ILE A 675 -17.09 16.62 -3.06
N SER A 676 -17.33 15.33 -2.89
CA SER A 676 -18.03 14.80 -1.72
C SER A 676 -17.32 13.56 -1.19
N PHE A 677 -17.24 13.44 0.13
CA PHE A 677 -16.55 12.33 0.80
C PHE A 677 -17.13 12.10 2.19
N PRO A 678 -17.18 10.83 2.63
CA PRO A 678 -17.45 10.48 4.01
C PRO A 678 -16.20 10.64 4.87
N PHE A 679 -16.40 10.88 6.18
CA PHE A 679 -15.32 11.04 7.14
C PHE A 679 -15.82 10.68 8.53
N ILE A 680 -15.14 9.78 9.23
CA ILE A 680 -15.50 9.39 10.60
C ILE A 680 -14.66 10.22 11.58
N TRP A 681 -15.34 10.92 12.49
CA TRP A 681 -14.71 11.71 13.52
C TRP A 681 -15.42 11.50 14.87
N LYS A 682 -14.67 11.06 15.88
CA LYS A 682 -15.19 10.77 17.23
C LYS A 682 -16.46 9.91 17.20
N ASN A 683 -16.42 8.82 16.44
CA ASN A 683 -17.53 7.89 16.21
C ASN A 683 -18.77 8.50 15.48
N HIS A 684 -18.65 9.72 14.98
CA HIS A 684 -19.68 10.33 14.13
C HIS A 684 -19.30 10.18 12.65
N ARG A 685 -20.22 9.64 11.86
CA ARG A 685 -20.09 9.61 10.41
C ARG A 685 -20.55 10.94 9.85
N LEU A 686 -19.63 11.64 9.20
CA LEU A 686 -19.85 12.91 8.52
C LEU A 686 -19.84 12.70 7.01
N LEU A 687 -20.67 13.46 6.28
CA LEU A 687 -20.59 13.58 4.84
C LEU A 687 -20.29 15.03 4.51
N PHE A 688 -19.16 15.28 3.88
CA PHE A 688 -18.79 16.58 3.34
C PHE A 688 -19.18 16.67 1.87
N VAL A 689 -19.78 17.80 1.50
CA VAL A 689 -20.07 18.17 0.11
C VAL A 689 -19.57 19.59 -0.10
N LEU A 690 -18.53 19.73 -0.90
CA LEU A 690 -17.80 20.97 -1.11
C LEU A 690 -17.90 21.38 -2.55
N THR A 691 -18.30 22.63 -2.78
CA THR A 691 -18.31 23.25 -4.10
C THR A 691 -17.54 24.57 -4.07
N LYS A 692 -17.32 25.19 -5.23
CA LYS A 692 -16.74 26.54 -5.27
C LYS A 692 -17.59 27.59 -4.51
N LYS A 693 -18.90 27.34 -4.35
CA LYS A 693 -19.87 28.29 -3.77
C LYS A 693 -20.36 27.90 -2.37
N GLN A 694 -20.28 26.64 -1.99
CA GLN A 694 -20.98 26.14 -0.80
C GLN A 694 -20.19 25.04 -0.09
N ILE A 695 -20.28 25.01 1.23
CA ILE A 695 -19.83 23.92 2.10
C ILE A 695 -21.07 23.33 2.75
N VAL A 696 -21.30 22.03 2.58
CA VAL A 696 -22.36 21.28 3.25
C VAL A 696 -21.73 20.17 4.05
N ILE A 697 -22.09 20.09 5.35
CA ILE A 697 -21.62 19.03 6.24
C ILE A 697 -22.84 18.38 6.86
N LYS A 698 -23.00 17.07 6.67
CA LYS A 698 -24.11 16.28 7.21
C LYS A 698 -23.60 15.27 8.23
N LYS A 699 -24.43 14.95 9.21
CA LYS A 699 -24.17 14.00 10.27
C LYS A 699 -25.41 13.14 10.55
N GLU A 700 -25.20 11.83 10.75
CA GLU A 700 -26.29 10.88 10.99
C GLU A 700 -26.77 10.85 12.45
N THR A 701 -25.88 11.13 13.41
CA THR A 701 -26.16 11.06 14.85
C THR A 701 -26.87 12.32 15.38
N LYS A 702 -27.54 12.22 16.52
CA LYS A 702 -28.25 13.34 17.14
C LYS A 702 -27.41 14.24 18.04
N GLU A 703 -26.26 13.75 18.50
CA GLU A 703 -25.35 14.49 19.37
C GLU A 703 -24.75 15.70 18.64
N THR A 704 -24.62 16.83 19.30
CA THR A 704 -24.03 18.03 18.72
C THR A 704 -22.50 17.89 18.67
N LEU A 705 -21.90 18.21 17.52
CA LEU A 705 -20.47 18.13 17.29
C LEU A 705 -19.90 19.53 16.99
N PRO A 706 -18.90 20.01 17.78
CA PRO A 706 -18.21 21.25 17.43
C PRO A 706 -17.31 21.03 16.21
N ILE A 707 -17.38 21.95 15.25
CA ILE A 707 -16.55 21.96 14.05
C ILE A 707 -16.15 23.40 13.70
N PHE A 708 -14.97 23.58 13.16
CA PHE A 708 -14.51 24.87 12.67
C PHE A 708 -14.57 24.91 11.13
N VAL A 709 -15.13 25.99 10.59
CA VAL A 709 -15.19 26.20 9.14
C VAL A 709 -14.61 27.57 8.83
N ASN A 710 -13.53 27.61 8.06
CA ASN A 710 -12.78 28.83 7.72
C ASN A 710 -12.37 29.68 8.95
N GLY A 711 -12.10 29.02 10.09
CA GLY A 711 -11.72 29.64 11.35
C GLY A 711 -12.87 29.96 12.31
N ASP A 712 -14.11 29.92 11.85
CA ASP A 712 -15.30 30.15 12.67
C ASP A 712 -15.83 28.84 13.28
N GLN A 713 -16.23 28.88 14.55
CA GLN A 713 -16.78 27.72 15.24
C GLN A 713 -18.28 27.57 15.00
N TYR A 714 -18.71 26.35 14.68
CA TYR A 714 -20.10 25.96 14.52
C TYR A 714 -20.43 24.74 15.36
N GLN A 715 -21.73 24.61 15.69
CA GLN A 715 -22.27 23.42 16.33
C GLN A 715 -23.07 22.62 15.29
N LEU A 716 -22.51 21.48 14.88
CA LEU A 716 -23.15 20.60 13.90
C LEU A 716 -24.17 19.69 14.60
N GLU A 717 -25.48 19.97 14.41
CA GLU A 717 -26.55 19.12 14.91
C GLU A 717 -26.87 17.97 13.94
N LYS A 718 -27.31 18.27 12.73
CA LYS A 718 -27.59 17.31 11.65
C LYS A 718 -26.97 17.73 10.32
N GLU A 719 -27.13 19.00 9.97
CA GLU A 719 -26.65 19.57 8.72
C GLU A 719 -26.19 21.01 8.96
N LEU A 720 -25.06 21.37 8.36
CA LEU A 720 -24.54 22.73 8.32
C LEU A 720 -24.37 23.11 6.84
N ILE A 721 -24.96 24.21 6.43
CA ILE A 721 -24.85 24.74 5.05
C ILE A 721 -24.29 26.14 5.16
N LEU A 722 -23.15 26.38 4.50
CA LEU A 722 -22.48 27.67 4.47
C LEU A 722 -22.17 28.07 3.03
N GLU A 723 -22.45 29.32 2.71
CA GLU A 723 -22.02 29.91 1.44
C GLU A 723 -20.55 30.32 1.55
N ARG A 724 -19.78 29.98 0.54
CA ARG A 724 -18.40 30.44 0.41
C ARG A 724 -18.42 31.85 -0.17
N ARG A 725 -18.01 32.82 0.62
CA ARG A 725 -17.80 34.19 0.10
C ARG A 725 -16.67 34.10 -0.95
N GLY A 726 -16.96 34.36 -2.20
CA GLY A 726 -15.92 34.48 -3.23
C GLY A 726 -14.90 35.52 -2.78
N LYS A 727 -13.64 35.17 -2.78
CA LYS A 727 -12.55 36.15 -2.71
C LYS A 727 -12.28 36.72 -4.08
#